data_505a81f007653c4a4d41fcbf0ddfe741
#
_entry.id   505a81f007653c4a4d41fcbf0ddfe741
#
_cell.length_a   1.000
_cell.length_b   1.000
_cell.length_c   1.000
_cell.angle_alpha   90.00
_cell.angle_beta   90.00
_cell.angle_gamma   90.00
#
_symmetry.space_group_name_H-M   'P 1'
#
loop_
_entity.id
_entity.type
_entity.pdbx_description
1 polymer ?
#
loop_
_entity_poly.entity_id
_entity_poly.type
_entity_poly.pdbx_seq_one_letter_code
_entity_poly.pdbx_strand_id
1 'polypeptide(L)'
;MESAEIRRRWLSFFEERGHTVVPSASLIADDPTLLLVPAGMVPFKPYFLGEVKPPFPRATSVQKCVRTPDIEEVGKTTRHGTFFQMCGNFSFGDYFKEGAVKLAWELLTTPQDKGGYGLDPERLWITVYKDDDEAERIWHEVVGVPKERIQRLGMKDNFWSMGVPGPCGPCSEINYDRGPEFGVEGGPAVNDERYVEIWNLVFMQYERGEGTSKDNFEILGDLPSKNIDTGLGLERLAMILQGVQNMYEIDTSMAVIKKATELTGVAYGDAHDSDVSLRVVTDHMRTATMLIGDGVTPGNEGRGYVLRRIMRRAIRNMRLLGATGPVVRDLIDVVIDMMGQQYPELITDRERIEKVALAEEAAFLKTLKAGTNILDTAVTETKQAGGTVLAGDKAFLLHDTWGFPIDLTLEMAAEQGLTVDEEGFRRLMKEQRERAKADAQAKKTGHADLGAYREIADTAGETDFIGYTDTEGESTVVGILVDGVSSPAATEGDEVEVVLDRTPFYAEGGGQIGDTGRIKVDSGAVIEVRDCQKPVPGVYVHKGVVQVGEVTVGAKAHASIDAHRRRAIARAHSATHLTHQALRDALGPTAAQAGSENQPGRFRFDFGSPSAVPQTVMTDVEQKINEVLARDLDVHAEVMGIDEAKKQGAIAEFGEKYGERVRVVTIGDFSKELCGGTHVHNTAQLGLVKLLGESSIGSGVRRIEALVGVDAYHFLAREHTVVAQLQELIKGRPEELPEKVSAMLGKLKDAEKEIEKFRAEKVLQAAAGLAESAKDVRGVALVTGRVPDGTTPDDLRKLVLDVRGRIQGGRAAVVALFTVNNGKPLTVVATNEAARERGLKAGDLVRTAAKTLGGGGGGKPDVAQGGGQNPAAVGEAVDAVERLVAETAK
;
A
#
# COMPACT_ATOMS: atom_id res chain seq x y z
N MET A 1 -39.34 8.54 -6.80
CA MET A 1 -39.22 7.10 -6.43
C MET A 1 -37.90 6.89 -5.75
N GLU A 2 -37.83 6.25 -4.58
CA GLU A 2 -36.58 5.99 -3.86
C GLU A 2 -35.70 4.94 -4.57
N SER A 3 -34.40 5.04 -4.37
CA SER A 3 -33.42 4.14 -5.01
C SER A 3 -33.66 2.65 -4.68
N ALA A 4 -34.05 2.33 -3.45
CA ALA A 4 -34.41 0.98 -3.04
C ALA A 4 -35.64 0.42 -3.82
N GLU A 5 -36.62 1.25 -4.10
CA GLU A 5 -37.82 0.86 -4.87
C GLU A 5 -37.48 0.67 -6.36
N ILE A 6 -36.57 1.49 -6.92
CA ILE A 6 -36.09 1.32 -8.29
C ILE A 6 -35.43 -0.06 -8.43
N ARG A 7 -34.53 -0.40 -7.48
CA ARG A 7 -33.86 -1.70 -7.45
C ARG A 7 -34.83 -2.86 -7.33
N ARG A 8 -35.82 -2.75 -6.44
CA ARG A 8 -36.83 -3.80 -6.22
C ARG A 8 -37.66 -4.04 -7.49
N ARG A 9 -38.12 -2.97 -8.14
CA ARG A 9 -38.91 -3.07 -9.38
C ARG A 9 -38.11 -3.69 -10.52
N TRP A 10 -36.87 -3.30 -10.68
CA TRP A 10 -35.96 -3.90 -11.66
C TRP A 10 -35.92 -5.42 -11.51
N LEU A 11 -35.56 -5.88 -10.34
CA LEU A 11 -35.39 -7.31 -10.08
C LEU A 11 -36.71 -8.08 -10.25
N SER A 12 -37.79 -7.59 -9.68
CA SER A 12 -39.14 -8.23 -9.82
C SER A 12 -39.62 -8.27 -11.28
N PHE A 13 -39.43 -7.18 -12.05
CA PHE A 13 -39.85 -7.12 -13.46
C PHE A 13 -39.18 -8.19 -14.31
N PHE A 14 -37.88 -8.38 -14.14
CA PHE A 14 -37.13 -9.37 -14.90
C PHE A 14 -37.34 -10.79 -14.38
N GLU A 15 -37.46 -10.99 -13.08
CA GLU A 15 -37.77 -12.28 -12.47
C GLU A 15 -39.13 -12.82 -12.97
N GLU A 16 -40.17 -11.98 -13.01
CA GLU A 16 -41.49 -12.31 -13.56
C GLU A 16 -41.45 -12.72 -15.05
N ARG A 17 -40.35 -12.31 -15.76
CA ARG A 17 -40.10 -12.63 -17.18
C ARG A 17 -39.07 -13.72 -17.38
N GLY A 18 -38.87 -14.53 -16.35
CA GLY A 18 -38.02 -15.74 -16.39
C GLY A 18 -36.53 -15.52 -16.31
N HIS A 19 -36.09 -14.35 -15.82
CA HIS A 19 -34.69 -14.14 -15.52
C HIS A 19 -34.33 -14.63 -14.12
N THR A 20 -33.22 -15.33 -13.98
CA THR A 20 -32.68 -15.70 -12.66
C THR A 20 -32.06 -14.47 -12.01
N VAL A 21 -32.51 -14.13 -10.79
CA VAL A 21 -31.91 -13.07 -10.00
C VAL A 21 -30.55 -13.54 -9.48
N VAL A 22 -29.48 -12.85 -9.89
CA VAL A 22 -28.12 -13.13 -9.46
C VAL A 22 -27.64 -12.02 -8.52
N PRO A 23 -27.19 -12.35 -7.31
CA PRO A 23 -26.64 -11.36 -6.38
C PRO A 23 -25.47 -10.60 -6.97
N SER A 24 -25.23 -9.37 -6.49
CA SER A 24 -24.02 -8.61 -6.87
C SER A 24 -22.76 -9.38 -6.52
N ALA A 25 -21.84 -9.51 -7.47
CA ALA A 25 -20.50 -9.98 -7.18
C ALA A 25 -19.70 -8.91 -6.43
N SER A 26 -18.57 -9.32 -5.86
CA SER A 26 -17.59 -8.41 -5.26
C SER A 26 -17.07 -7.40 -6.29
N LEU A 27 -16.68 -6.21 -5.83
CA LEU A 27 -15.97 -5.21 -6.64
C LEU A 27 -14.56 -5.68 -7.05
N ILE A 28 -14.02 -6.69 -6.36
CA ILE A 28 -12.77 -7.34 -6.72
C ILE A 28 -13.05 -8.31 -7.86
N ALA A 29 -12.60 -7.95 -9.06
CA ALA A 29 -12.83 -8.78 -10.23
C ALA A 29 -12.01 -10.08 -10.17
N ASP A 30 -12.63 -11.20 -10.56
CA ASP A 30 -11.92 -12.47 -10.79
C ASP A 30 -11.10 -12.45 -12.09
N ASP A 31 -11.36 -11.47 -12.96
CA ASP A 31 -10.60 -11.26 -14.20
C ASP A 31 -9.26 -10.55 -13.90
N PRO A 32 -8.10 -11.18 -14.20
CA PRO A 32 -6.78 -10.62 -13.92
C PRO A 32 -6.46 -9.36 -14.75
N THR A 33 -7.20 -9.13 -15.82
CA THR A 33 -7.04 -7.93 -16.66
C THR A 33 -7.73 -6.70 -16.08
N LEU A 34 -8.61 -6.90 -15.08
CA LEU A 34 -9.38 -5.85 -14.44
C LEU A 34 -8.92 -5.60 -13.00
N LEU A 35 -8.75 -4.34 -12.67
CA LEU A 35 -8.43 -3.93 -11.31
C LEU A 35 -9.66 -4.03 -10.37
N LEU A 36 -10.80 -3.55 -10.86
CA LEU A 36 -12.10 -3.55 -10.18
C LEU A 36 -13.18 -3.85 -11.22
N VAL A 37 -14.38 -4.19 -10.78
CA VAL A 37 -15.54 -4.46 -11.64
C VAL A 37 -16.12 -3.16 -12.19
N PRO A 38 -15.97 -2.84 -13.50
CA PRO A 38 -16.45 -1.60 -14.11
C PRO A 38 -17.85 -1.71 -14.74
N ALA A 39 -18.42 -2.92 -14.85
CA ALA A 39 -19.68 -3.17 -15.54
C ALA A 39 -20.36 -4.44 -15.02
N GLY A 40 -21.70 -4.49 -15.17
CA GLY A 40 -22.53 -5.58 -14.68
C GLY A 40 -22.28 -6.93 -15.34
N MET A 41 -21.73 -6.93 -16.55
CA MET A 41 -21.46 -8.15 -17.32
C MET A 41 -20.22 -8.92 -16.88
N VAL A 42 -19.31 -8.31 -16.11
CA VAL A 42 -18.01 -8.91 -15.76
C VAL A 42 -18.14 -10.29 -15.13
N PRO A 43 -19.01 -10.56 -14.17
CA PRO A 43 -19.22 -11.90 -13.62
C PRO A 43 -19.72 -12.93 -14.63
N PHE A 44 -20.28 -12.49 -15.75
CA PHE A 44 -20.87 -13.33 -16.79
C PHE A 44 -19.96 -13.48 -18.02
N LYS A 45 -18.77 -12.86 -18.03
CA LYS A 45 -17.83 -12.90 -19.16
C LYS A 45 -17.55 -14.33 -19.68
N PRO A 46 -17.29 -15.35 -18.83
CA PRO A 46 -17.07 -16.73 -19.29
C PRO A 46 -18.27 -17.34 -20.03
N TYR A 47 -19.50 -16.93 -19.69
CA TYR A 47 -20.73 -17.36 -20.35
C TYR A 47 -20.86 -16.77 -21.75
N PHE A 48 -20.54 -15.48 -21.90
CA PHE A 48 -20.55 -14.80 -23.20
C PHE A 48 -19.51 -15.38 -24.18
N LEU A 49 -18.31 -15.71 -23.67
CA LEU A 49 -17.24 -16.32 -24.45
C LEU A 49 -17.48 -17.82 -24.75
N GLY A 50 -18.47 -18.44 -24.08
CA GLY A 50 -18.72 -19.88 -24.21
C GLY A 50 -17.71 -20.77 -23.51
N GLU A 51 -16.86 -20.19 -22.68
CA GLU A 51 -15.87 -20.94 -21.86
C GLU A 51 -16.55 -21.82 -20.81
N VAL A 52 -17.67 -21.34 -20.28
CA VAL A 52 -18.49 -22.03 -19.31
C VAL A 52 -19.95 -22.00 -19.78
N LYS A 53 -20.64 -23.13 -19.70
CA LYS A 53 -22.10 -23.19 -19.98
C LYS A 53 -22.86 -22.45 -18.90
N PRO A 54 -23.70 -21.43 -19.24
CA PRO A 54 -24.49 -20.73 -18.25
C PRO A 54 -25.50 -21.67 -17.59
N PRO A 55 -25.71 -21.61 -16.27
CA PRO A 55 -26.67 -22.45 -15.54
C PRO A 55 -28.13 -22.01 -15.78
N PHE A 56 -28.34 -20.89 -16.44
CA PHE A 56 -29.64 -20.31 -16.77
C PHE A 56 -29.57 -19.59 -18.13
N PRO A 57 -30.66 -19.55 -18.92
CA PRO A 57 -30.66 -18.85 -20.21
C PRO A 57 -30.75 -17.33 -20.08
N ARG A 58 -31.27 -16.84 -18.95
CA ARG A 58 -31.48 -15.42 -18.66
C ARG A 58 -31.08 -15.11 -17.21
N ALA A 59 -30.47 -13.96 -17.00
CA ALA A 59 -30.15 -13.47 -15.67
C ALA A 59 -30.49 -11.99 -15.52
N THR A 60 -30.67 -11.56 -14.28
CA THR A 60 -30.74 -10.15 -13.92
C THR A 60 -29.98 -9.89 -12.63
N SER A 61 -29.35 -8.74 -12.53
CA SER A 61 -28.63 -8.33 -11.32
C SER A 61 -28.65 -6.81 -11.14
N VAL A 62 -28.32 -6.38 -9.93
CA VAL A 62 -27.93 -5.00 -9.64
C VAL A 62 -26.52 -5.07 -9.10
N GLN A 63 -25.55 -4.88 -9.98
CA GLN A 63 -24.13 -5.08 -9.71
C GLN A 63 -23.48 -3.81 -9.18
N LYS A 64 -22.68 -3.95 -8.11
CA LYS A 64 -21.74 -2.94 -7.65
C LYS A 64 -20.67 -2.72 -8.72
N CYS A 65 -20.43 -1.46 -9.11
CA CYS A 65 -19.43 -1.09 -10.10
C CYS A 65 -18.56 0.07 -9.63
N VAL A 66 -17.29 0.06 -10.01
CA VAL A 66 -16.35 1.16 -9.77
C VAL A 66 -15.61 1.50 -11.06
N ARG A 67 -15.67 2.79 -11.46
CA ARG A 67 -14.96 3.33 -12.61
C ARG A 67 -13.94 4.37 -12.16
N THR A 68 -12.67 4.02 -12.22
CA THR A 68 -11.56 4.88 -11.77
C THR A 68 -11.23 6.04 -12.73
N PRO A 69 -11.42 5.94 -14.07
CA PRO A 69 -11.22 7.08 -14.97
C PRO A 69 -12.12 8.29 -14.66
N ASP A 70 -13.29 8.07 -14.07
CA ASP A 70 -14.28 9.12 -13.81
C ASP A 70 -13.98 9.93 -12.53
N ILE A 71 -12.97 9.56 -11.74
CA ILE A 71 -12.63 10.22 -10.46
C ILE A 71 -12.42 11.73 -10.60
N GLU A 72 -11.81 12.19 -11.69
CA GLU A 72 -11.55 13.61 -11.93
C GLU A 72 -12.79 14.41 -12.31
N GLU A 73 -13.83 13.75 -12.83
CA GLU A 73 -15.11 14.35 -13.23
C GLU A 73 -16.13 14.39 -12.09
N VAL A 74 -15.84 13.66 -10.98
CA VAL A 74 -16.69 13.61 -9.80
C VAL A 74 -16.87 15.00 -9.20
N GLY A 75 -18.12 15.36 -8.96
CA GLY A 75 -18.53 16.64 -8.38
C GLY A 75 -18.67 17.77 -9.41
N LYS A 76 -17.99 17.68 -10.57
CA LYS A 76 -18.02 18.71 -11.63
C LYS A 76 -19.17 18.52 -12.61
N THR A 77 -19.46 17.28 -12.95
CA THR A 77 -20.58 16.91 -13.84
C THR A 77 -21.79 16.44 -13.05
N THR A 78 -22.95 16.37 -13.70
CA THR A 78 -24.22 15.96 -13.07
C THR A 78 -24.39 14.44 -12.97
N ARG A 79 -23.56 13.63 -13.68
CA ARG A 79 -23.82 12.22 -13.99
C ARG A 79 -22.64 11.26 -13.80
N HIS A 80 -21.43 11.72 -13.46
CA HIS A 80 -20.27 10.88 -13.22
C HIS A 80 -20.10 10.58 -11.73
N GLY A 81 -19.86 9.31 -11.41
CA GLY A 81 -19.56 8.83 -10.06
C GLY A 81 -18.55 7.70 -10.13
N THR A 82 -17.74 7.56 -9.08
CA THR A 82 -16.75 6.49 -8.98
C THR A 82 -17.43 5.15 -8.70
N PHE A 83 -18.24 5.08 -7.64
CA PHE A 83 -19.11 3.95 -7.34
C PHE A 83 -20.51 4.20 -7.84
N PHE A 84 -21.09 3.21 -8.51
CA PHE A 84 -22.49 3.22 -8.93
C PHE A 84 -23.04 1.80 -9.01
N GLN A 85 -24.36 1.71 -9.06
CA GLN A 85 -25.09 0.46 -9.18
C GLN A 85 -25.58 0.30 -10.62
N MET A 86 -25.15 -0.79 -11.27
CA MET A 86 -25.58 -1.11 -12.62
C MET A 86 -26.68 -2.18 -12.58
N CYS A 87 -27.89 -1.81 -12.95
CA CYS A 87 -28.99 -2.73 -13.19
C CYS A 87 -28.79 -3.38 -14.55
N GLY A 88 -28.68 -4.70 -14.61
CA GLY A 88 -28.44 -5.45 -15.83
C GLY A 88 -29.42 -6.59 -16.04
N ASN A 89 -29.86 -6.79 -17.28
CA ASN A 89 -30.49 -8.01 -17.72
C ASN A 89 -29.67 -8.64 -18.85
N PHE A 90 -29.54 -9.96 -18.78
CA PHE A 90 -28.63 -10.74 -19.60
C PHE A 90 -29.38 -11.87 -20.27
N SER A 91 -29.01 -12.15 -21.53
CA SER A 91 -29.52 -13.31 -22.28
C SER A 91 -28.34 -14.05 -22.91
N PHE A 92 -28.25 -15.34 -22.63
CA PHE A 92 -27.19 -16.22 -23.10
C PHE A 92 -27.72 -17.14 -24.23
N GLY A 93 -27.79 -16.59 -25.45
CA GLY A 93 -28.30 -17.27 -26.63
C GLY A 93 -29.82 -17.53 -26.65
N ASP A 94 -30.59 -16.82 -25.80
CA ASP A 94 -32.07 -16.98 -25.73
C ASP A 94 -32.78 -15.86 -26.53
N TYR A 95 -33.04 -14.70 -25.95
CA TYR A 95 -33.53 -13.55 -26.72
C TYR A 95 -32.37 -12.64 -27.17
N PHE A 96 -32.64 -11.87 -28.23
CA PHE A 96 -31.65 -10.92 -28.76
C PHE A 96 -32.28 -9.51 -28.87
N LYS A 97 -31.92 -8.70 -29.85
CA LYS A 97 -32.25 -7.27 -29.96
C LYS A 97 -33.72 -6.94 -29.71
N GLU A 98 -34.65 -7.61 -30.40
CA GLU A 98 -36.08 -7.31 -30.27
C GLU A 98 -36.58 -7.58 -28.86
N GLY A 99 -36.16 -8.70 -28.25
CA GLY A 99 -36.54 -9.01 -26.87
C GLY A 99 -36.00 -7.97 -25.87
N ALA A 100 -34.73 -7.59 -26.00
CA ALA A 100 -34.12 -6.58 -25.13
C ALA A 100 -34.81 -5.22 -25.24
N VAL A 101 -35.03 -4.76 -26.45
CA VAL A 101 -35.68 -3.47 -26.74
C VAL A 101 -37.10 -3.40 -26.20
N LYS A 102 -37.93 -4.46 -26.41
CA LYS A 102 -39.29 -4.54 -25.88
C LYS A 102 -39.35 -4.49 -24.37
N LEU A 103 -38.47 -5.29 -23.70
CA LEU A 103 -38.41 -5.33 -22.23
C LEU A 103 -37.99 -3.98 -21.66
N ALA A 104 -36.99 -3.34 -22.26
CA ALA A 104 -36.52 -2.03 -21.84
C ALA A 104 -37.60 -0.95 -21.97
N TRP A 105 -38.28 -0.89 -23.10
CA TRP A 105 -39.36 0.08 -23.35
C TRP A 105 -40.53 -0.14 -22.41
N GLU A 106 -40.97 -1.39 -22.23
CA GLU A 106 -42.03 -1.76 -21.33
C GLU A 106 -41.73 -1.29 -19.91
N LEU A 107 -40.56 -1.60 -19.36
CA LEU A 107 -40.20 -1.24 -17.99
C LEU A 107 -40.13 0.28 -17.80
N LEU A 108 -39.56 1.00 -18.74
CA LEU A 108 -39.43 2.47 -18.63
C LEU A 108 -40.72 3.21 -18.73
N THR A 109 -41.61 2.81 -19.66
CA THR A 109 -42.84 3.59 -20.02
C THR A 109 -44.09 3.11 -19.32
N THR A 110 -44.14 1.87 -18.80
CA THR A 110 -45.28 1.39 -18.02
C THR A 110 -45.51 2.28 -16.80
N PRO A 111 -46.75 2.71 -16.53
CA PRO A 111 -47.08 3.56 -15.38
C PRO A 111 -46.60 2.95 -14.04
N GLN A 112 -46.25 3.82 -13.09
CA GLN A 112 -45.72 3.39 -11.78
C GLN A 112 -46.69 2.53 -10.98
N ASP A 113 -47.99 2.79 -11.09
CA ASP A 113 -49.07 2.01 -10.45
C ASP A 113 -49.23 0.61 -11.05
N LYS A 114 -48.65 0.39 -12.24
CA LYS A 114 -48.61 -0.91 -12.94
C LYS A 114 -47.25 -1.60 -12.89
N GLY A 115 -46.34 -1.10 -12.05
CA GLY A 115 -45.05 -1.73 -11.80
C GLY A 115 -43.87 -1.23 -12.65
N GLY A 116 -44.08 -0.35 -13.63
CA GLY A 116 -43.02 0.29 -14.42
C GLY A 116 -42.46 1.54 -13.76
N TYR A 117 -41.60 2.24 -14.49
CA TYR A 117 -40.99 3.50 -14.01
C TYR A 117 -41.80 4.74 -14.41
N GLY A 118 -42.69 4.63 -15.39
CA GLY A 118 -43.63 5.69 -15.79
C GLY A 118 -42.97 6.89 -16.42
N LEU A 119 -41.84 6.70 -17.13
CA LEU A 119 -41.21 7.78 -17.88
C LEU A 119 -42.05 8.15 -19.10
N ASP A 120 -42.08 9.44 -19.43
CA ASP A 120 -42.79 9.95 -20.59
C ASP A 120 -42.08 9.48 -21.89
N PRO A 121 -42.75 8.68 -22.76
CA PRO A 121 -42.17 8.21 -24.00
C PRO A 121 -41.74 9.34 -24.94
N GLU A 122 -42.37 10.53 -24.86
CA GLU A 122 -42.01 11.69 -25.70
C GLU A 122 -40.63 12.29 -25.31
N ARG A 123 -40.10 11.98 -24.11
CA ARG A 123 -38.81 12.44 -23.60
C ARG A 123 -37.68 11.41 -23.79
N LEU A 124 -38.00 10.25 -24.39
CA LEU A 124 -36.99 9.20 -24.62
C LEU A 124 -36.40 9.34 -26.03
N TRP A 125 -35.09 9.41 -26.09
CA TRP A 125 -34.27 9.47 -27.29
C TRP A 125 -33.38 8.24 -27.40
N ILE A 126 -33.26 7.72 -28.63
CA ILE A 126 -32.52 6.48 -28.89
C ILE A 126 -31.29 6.78 -29.73
N THR A 127 -30.15 6.16 -29.34
CA THR A 127 -29.00 6.08 -30.23
C THR A 127 -28.76 4.63 -30.65
N VAL A 128 -28.28 4.42 -31.85
CA VAL A 128 -27.95 3.11 -32.42
C VAL A 128 -26.60 3.17 -33.13
N TYR A 129 -25.92 2.05 -33.23
CA TYR A 129 -24.69 1.98 -34.03
C TYR A 129 -24.99 2.27 -35.49
N LYS A 130 -24.13 3.05 -36.15
CA LYS A 130 -24.36 3.59 -37.51
C LYS A 130 -24.70 2.54 -38.56
N ASP A 131 -24.18 1.30 -38.39
CA ASP A 131 -24.35 0.19 -39.34
C ASP A 131 -25.38 -0.85 -38.80
N ASP A 132 -26.14 -0.54 -37.74
CA ASP A 132 -27.14 -1.45 -37.14
C ASP A 132 -28.57 -1.08 -37.59
N ASP A 133 -28.87 -1.41 -38.84
CA ASP A 133 -30.21 -1.20 -39.42
C ASP A 133 -31.30 -1.99 -38.69
N GLU A 134 -30.97 -3.16 -38.16
CA GLU A 134 -31.91 -4.00 -37.41
C GLU A 134 -32.38 -3.32 -36.11
N ALA A 135 -31.46 -2.73 -35.35
CA ALA A 135 -31.79 -2.03 -34.13
C ALA A 135 -32.69 -0.80 -34.41
N GLU A 136 -32.32 0.02 -35.42
CA GLU A 136 -33.18 1.16 -35.83
C GLU A 136 -34.58 0.73 -36.23
N ARG A 137 -34.69 -0.33 -37.05
CA ARG A 137 -36.00 -0.89 -37.46
C ARG A 137 -36.81 -1.35 -36.26
N ILE A 138 -36.22 -2.04 -35.32
CA ILE A 138 -36.93 -2.49 -34.11
C ILE A 138 -37.46 -1.31 -33.32
N TRP A 139 -36.65 -0.31 -33.04
CA TRP A 139 -37.07 0.90 -32.34
C TRP A 139 -38.20 1.63 -33.05
N HIS A 140 -38.11 1.80 -34.40
CA HIS A 140 -39.07 2.55 -35.16
C HIS A 140 -40.38 1.76 -35.48
N GLU A 141 -40.22 0.57 -36.05
CA GLU A 141 -41.37 -0.17 -36.57
C GLU A 141 -42.07 -1.06 -35.53
N VAL A 142 -41.27 -1.60 -34.54
CA VAL A 142 -41.83 -2.52 -33.55
C VAL A 142 -42.25 -1.79 -32.29
N VAL A 143 -41.44 -0.87 -31.79
CA VAL A 143 -41.71 -0.09 -30.58
C VAL A 143 -42.51 1.20 -30.90
N GLY A 144 -42.26 1.80 -32.04
CA GLY A 144 -42.98 3.00 -32.49
C GLY A 144 -42.28 4.33 -32.15
N VAL A 145 -40.99 4.31 -31.86
CA VAL A 145 -40.22 5.55 -31.64
C VAL A 145 -40.12 6.33 -32.96
N PRO A 146 -40.45 7.63 -32.98
CA PRO A 146 -40.31 8.47 -34.18
C PRO A 146 -38.87 8.50 -34.67
N LYS A 147 -38.63 8.50 -36.00
CA LYS A 147 -37.30 8.48 -36.58
C LYS A 147 -36.42 9.67 -36.17
N GLU A 148 -37.04 10.83 -35.99
CA GLU A 148 -36.35 12.06 -35.55
C GLU A 148 -35.75 11.94 -34.11
N ARG A 149 -36.20 10.96 -33.32
CA ARG A 149 -35.66 10.65 -31.99
C ARG A 149 -34.72 9.43 -31.98
N ILE A 150 -34.35 8.93 -33.15
CA ILE A 150 -33.36 7.85 -33.30
C ILE A 150 -32.14 8.41 -34.02
N GLN A 151 -30.99 8.41 -33.36
CA GLN A 151 -29.71 8.93 -33.91
C GLN A 151 -28.72 7.81 -34.12
N ARG A 152 -28.01 7.84 -35.24
CA ARG A 152 -26.96 6.88 -35.58
C ARG A 152 -25.60 7.44 -35.20
N LEU A 153 -24.86 6.75 -34.34
CA LEU A 153 -23.54 7.18 -33.87
C LEU A 153 -22.45 6.14 -34.21
N GLY A 154 -21.22 6.55 -34.05
CA GLY A 154 -20.07 5.76 -34.43
C GLY A 154 -19.65 4.72 -33.40
N MET A 155 -18.48 4.10 -33.66
CA MET A 155 -17.90 3.06 -32.80
C MET A 155 -17.57 3.57 -31.41
N LYS A 156 -17.19 4.83 -31.28
CA LYS A 156 -16.85 5.47 -30.01
C LYS A 156 -18.05 5.49 -29.04
N ASP A 157 -19.24 5.69 -29.55
CA ASP A 157 -20.45 5.92 -28.76
C ASP A 157 -21.37 4.68 -28.71
N ASN A 158 -21.65 4.04 -29.88
CA ASN A 158 -22.59 2.92 -29.94
C ASN A 158 -21.93 1.55 -30.30
N PHE A 159 -20.69 1.34 -29.89
CA PHE A 159 -20.05 0.01 -29.93
C PHE A 159 -19.36 -0.24 -28.59
N TRP A 160 -19.86 -1.21 -27.83
CA TRP A 160 -19.39 -1.45 -26.49
C TRP A 160 -18.30 -2.54 -26.42
N SER A 161 -17.29 -2.31 -25.60
CA SER A 161 -16.28 -3.30 -25.20
C SER A 161 -15.73 -2.98 -23.81
N MET A 162 -15.18 -3.99 -23.13
CA MET A 162 -14.60 -3.82 -21.80
C MET A 162 -13.31 -2.96 -21.76
N GLY A 163 -12.75 -2.62 -22.94
CA GLY A 163 -11.42 -1.96 -23.00
C GLY A 163 -10.24 -2.94 -22.99
N VAL A 164 -10.50 -4.22 -22.74
CA VAL A 164 -9.57 -5.36 -22.75
C VAL A 164 -10.14 -6.47 -23.65
N PRO A 165 -9.35 -7.50 -24.04
CA PRO A 165 -9.88 -8.64 -24.80
C PRO A 165 -11.08 -9.30 -24.13
N GLY A 166 -12.08 -9.64 -24.92
CA GLY A 166 -13.33 -10.20 -24.42
C GLY A 166 -14.53 -9.95 -25.34
N PRO A 167 -15.76 -10.20 -24.86
CA PRO A 167 -16.97 -10.01 -25.66
C PRO A 167 -17.22 -8.52 -25.95
N CYS A 168 -17.73 -8.25 -27.15
CA CYS A 168 -18.08 -6.91 -27.59
C CYS A 168 -19.22 -6.93 -28.61
N GLY A 169 -19.77 -5.76 -28.92
CA GLY A 169 -20.79 -5.63 -29.96
C GLY A 169 -21.38 -4.22 -30.07
N PRO A 170 -22.17 -3.99 -31.16
CA PRO A 170 -22.93 -2.76 -31.29
C PRO A 170 -23.92 -2.61 -30.14
N CYS A 171 -24.23 -1.38 -29.78
CA CYS A 171 -25.18 -1.13 -28.72
C CYS A 171 -26.18 -0.03 -29.09
N SER A 172 -27.26 0.02 -28.33
CA SER A 172 -28.29 1.04 -28.43
C SER A 172 -28.53 1.65 -27.06
N GLU A 173 -28.43 2.98 -26.98
CA GLU A 173 -28.65 3.70 -25.74
C GLU A 173 -30.01 4.36 -25.70
N ILE A 174 -30.61 4.35 -24.51
CA ILE A 174 -31.84 5.09 -24.20
C ILE A 174 -31.45 6.30 -23.38
N ASN A 175 -31.76 7.48 -23.93
CA ASN A 175 -31.41 8.77 -23.34
C ASN A 175 -32.68 9.49 -22.92
N TYR A 176 -32.67 10.23 -21.83
CA TYR A 176 -33.80 11.00 -21.32
C TYR A 176 -33.55 12.49 -21.52
N ASP A 177 -34.49 13.18 -22.22
CA ASP A 177 -34.51 14.64 -22.38
C ASP A 177 -34.94 15.30 -21.06
N ARG A 178 -34.01 15.93 -20.37
CA ARG A 178 -34.26 16.63 -19.10
C ARG A 178 -34.98 17.94 -19.26
N GLY A 179 -34.98 18.51 -20.48
CA GLY A 179 -35.65 19.76 -20.79
C GLY A 179 -34.71 20.88 -21.21
N PRO A 180 -35.24 21.98 -21.69
CA PRO A 180 -34.50 23.10 -22.28
C PRO A 180 -33.60 23.83 -21.25
N GLU A 181 -33.86 23.72 -19.97
CA GLU A 181 -33.03 24.27 -18.88
C GLU A 181 -31.66 23.63 -18.77
N PHE A 182 -31.50 22.43 -19.36
CA PHE A 182 -30.22 21.68 -19.33
C PHE A 182 -29.41 21.82 -20.62
N GLY A 183 -29.88 22.55 -21.62
CA GLY A 183 -29.10 22.79 -22.81
C GLY A 183 -29.93 22.88 -24.12
N VAL A 184 -29.21 22.96 -25.22
CA VAL A 184 -29.79 23.13 -26.55
C VAL A 184 -30.51 21.85 -27.01
N GLU A 185 -31.50 22.02 -27.89
CA GLU A 185 -32.17 20.93 -28.57
C GLU A 185 -31.28 20.32 -29.66
N GLY A 186 -31.45 19.02 -29.95
CA GLY A 186 -30.70 18.34 -31.01
C GLY A 186 -30.38 16.87 -30.69
N GLY A 187 -30.84 16.36 -29.57
CA GLY A 187 -30.64 14.96 -29.15
C GLY A 187 -29.28 14.67 -28.52
N PRO A 188 -29.03 13.39 -28.19
CA PRO A 188 -27.80 12.96 -27.51
C PRO A 188 -26.50 13.31 -28.24
N ALA A 189 -26.49 13.28 -29.55
CA ALA A 189 -25.32 13.63 -30.38
C ALA A 189 -24.88 15.11 -30.25
N VAL A 190 -25.75 16.00 -29.75
CA VAL A 190 -25.51 17.44 -29.66
C VAL A 190 -25.25 17.88 -28.22
N ASN A 191 -26.01 17.32 -27.27
CA ASN A 191 -25.92 17.76 -25.88
C ASN A 191 -26.22 16.63 -24.88
N ASP A 192 -25.20 16.05 -24.35
CA ASP A 192 -25.28 14.93 -23.38
C ASP A 192 -25.59 15.35 -21.92
N GLU A 193 -25.58 16.66 -21.60
CA GLU A 193 -26.10 17.19 -20.33
C GLU A 193 -27.63 17.28 -20.31
N ARG A 194 -28.24 17.62 -21.44
CA ARG A 194 -29.71 17.62 -21.59
C ARG A 194 -30.25 16.22 -21.82
N TYR A 195 -29.62 15.44 -22.72
CA TYR A 195 -30.05 14.09 -23.09
C TYR A 195 -29.17 13.05 -22.38
N VAL A 196 -29.54 12.73 -21.15
CA VAL A 196 -28.75 11.84 -20.28
C VAL A 196 -29.01 10.39 -20.65
N GLU A 197 -27.95 9.67 -20.98
CA GLU A 197 -27.98 8.21 -21.11
C GLU A 197 -28.39 7.58 -19.79
N ILE A 198 -29.49 6.82 -19.80
CA ILE A 198 -30.01 6.08 -18.63
C ILE A 198 -29.79 4.58 -18.76
N TRP A 199 -29.81 4.03 -19.98
CA TRP A 199 -29.72 2.60 -20.21
C TRP A 199 -29.01 2.30 -21.52
N ASN A 200 -28.03 1.41 -21.48
CA ASN A 200 -27.33 0.89 -22.64
C ASN A 200 -27.67 -0.57 -22.87
N LEU A 201 -28.17 -0.91 -24.06
CA LEU A 201 -28.50 -2.25 -24.53
C LEU A 201 -27.38 -2.73 -25.45
N VAL A 202 -26.54 -3.65 -24.98
CA VAL A 202 -25.40 -4.17 -25.75
C VAL A 202 -25.76 -5.49 -26.42
N PHE A 203 -25.55 -5.56 -27.71
CA PHE A 203 -25.77 -6.72 -28.55
C PHE A 203 -24.46 -7.48 -28.70
N MET A 204 -24.13 -8.30 -27.69
CA MET A 204 -22.90 -9.06 -27.62
C MET A 204 -22.88 -10.14 -28.68
N GLN A 205 -22.06 -9.94 -29.74
CA GLN A 205 -21.99 -10.89 -30.86
C GLN A 205 -20.56 -11.12 -31.37
N TYR A 206 -19.58 -10.34 -30.94
CA TYR A 206 -18.20 -10.43 -31.41
C TYR A 206 -17.22 -10.61 -30.26
N GLU A 207 -16.06 -11.19 -30.56
CA GLU A 207 -14.92 -11.27 -29.68
C GLU A 207 -13.89 -10.19 -30.07
N ARG A 208 -13.52 -9.37 -29.09
CA ARG A 208 -12.48 -8.37 -29.19
C ARG A 208 -11.11 -8.96 -28.83
N GLY A 209 -10.12 -8.71 -29.71
CA GLY A 209 -8.69 -8.93 -29.43
C GLY A 209 -8.02 -7.74 -28.78
N GLU A 210 -6.70 -7.68 -28.89
CA GLU A 210 -5.89 -6.55 -28.42
C GLU A 210 -6.22 -5.26 -29.17
N GLY A 211 -5.95 -4.11 -28.55
CA GLY A 211 -6.20 -2.80 -29.13
C GLY A 211 -5.57 -1.65 -28.37
N THR A 212 -5.43 -0.51 -29.03
CA THR A 212 -4.80 0.69 -28.46
C THR A 212 -5.78 1.67 -27.83
N SER A 213 -7.08 1.54 -28.17
CA SER A 213 -8.15 2.38 -27.62
C SER A 213 -9.52 1.68 -27.62
N LYS A 214 -10.56 2.37 -27.14
CA LYS A 214 -11.93 1.82 -27.12
C LYS A 214 -12.50 1.58 -28.53
N ASP A 215 -12.06 2.30 -29.52
CA ASP A 215 -12.54 2.33 -30.90
C ASP A 215 -11.49 1.84 -31.93
N ASN A 216 -10.33 1.38 -31.45
CA ASN A 216 -9.24 0.85 -32.29
C ASN A 216 -8.71 -0.47 -31.73
N PHE A 217 -9.36 -1.56 -32.10
CA PHE A 217 -9.03 -2.92 -31.71
C PHE A 217 -9.43 -3.92 -32.79
N GLU A 218 -8.85 -5.12 -32.73
CA GLU A 218 -9.15 -6.21 -33.64
C GLU A 218 -10.44 -6.94 -33.23
N ILE A 219 -11.29 -7.29 -34.18
CA ILE A 219 -12.40 -8.22 -33.97
C ILE A 219 -11.91 -9.59 -34.43
N LEU A 220 -11.82 -10.54 -33.49
CA LEU A 220 -11.29 -11.87 -33.73
C LEU A 220 -12.30 -12.78 -34.45
N GLY A 221 -13.60 -12.53 -34.24
CA GLY A 221 -14.68 -13.31 -34.85
C GLY A 221 -16.01 -13.15 -34.14
N ASP A 222 -16.95 -13.99 -34.50
CA ASP A 222 -18.27 -14.06 -33.87
C ASP A 222 -18.19 -14.86 -32.55
N LEU A 223 -18.95 -14.44 -31.53
CA LEU A 223 -19.17 -15.23 -30.32
C LEU A 223 -19.94 -16.53 -30.64
N PRO A 224 -19.79 -17.59 -29.82
CA PRO A 224 -20.49 -18.86 -29.98
C PRO A 224 -22.03 -18.72 -30.06
N SER A 225 -22.58 -17.67 -29.45
CA SER A 225 -23.99 -17.31 -29.50
C SER A 225 -24.19 -15.80 -29.50
N LYS A 226 -25.32 -15.34 -30.00
CA LYS A 226 -25.75 -13.96 -29.87
C LYS A 226 -26.36 -13.73 -28.50
N ASN A 227 -25.80 -12.81 -27.75
CA ASN A 227 -26.13 -12.58 -26.36
C ASN A 227 -26.59 -11.13 -26.13
N ILE A 228 -27.28 -10.91 -25.03
CA ILE A 228 -27.66 -9.59 -24.55
C ILE A 228 -26.94 -9.31 -23.23
N ASP A 229 -26.29 -8.16 -23.18
CA ASP A 229 -25.83 -7.48 -21.98
C ASP A 229 -26.48 -6.11 -21.91
N THR A 230 -27.01 -5.73 -20.76
CA THR A 230 -27.53 -4.37 -20.59
C THR A 230 -27.05 -3.73 -19.31
N GLY A 231 -26.94 -2.41 -19.33
CA GLY A 231 -26.53 -1.63 -18.17
C GLY A 231 -27.35 -0.36 -18.01
N LEU A 232 -28.23 -0.33 -16.99
CA LEU A 232 -28.92 0.87 -16.57
C LEU A 232 -28.28 1.41 -15.30
N GLY A 233 -27.88 2.71 -15.34
CA GLY A 233 -27.35 3.40 -14.15
C GLY A 233 -28.47 3.70 -13.15
N LEU A 234 -28.48 2.99 -12.02
CA LEU A 234 -29.53 3.18 -10.99
C LEU A 234 -29.58 4.62 -10.51
N GLU A 235 -28.43 5.22 -10.23
CA GLU A 235 -28.31 6.60 -9.75
C GLU A 235 -28.80 7.61 -10.80
N ARG A 236 -28.54 7.38 -12.09
CA ARG A 236 -29.04 8.23 -13.18
C ARG A 236 -30.58 8.15 -13.31
N LEU A 237 -31.11 6.94 -13.24
CA LEU A 237 -32.58 6.76 -13.25
C LEU A 237 -33.20 7.36 -11.99
N ALA A 238 -32.61 7.19 -10.82
CA ALA A 238 -33.07 7.80 -9.57
C ALA A 238 -33.09 9.33 -9.66
N MET A 239 -32.06 9.95 -10.24
CA MET A 239 -32.00 11.40 -10.48
C MET A 239 -33.24 11.88 -11.26
N ILE A 240 -33.62 11.19 -12.31
CA ILE A 240 -34.75 11.52 -13.13
C ILE A 240 -36.09 11.31 -12.38
N LEU A 241 -36.24 10.15 -11.74
CA LEU A 241 -37.50 9.79 -11.04
C LEU A 241 -37.73 10.58 -9.75
N GLN A 242 -36.67 11.11 -9.13
CA GLN A 242 -36.73 12.00 -7.98
C GLN A 242 -36.81 13.48 -8.37
N GLY A 243 -36.60 13.81 -9.66
CA GLY A 243 -36.70 15.18 -10.18
C GLY A 243 -35.60 16.10 -9.65
N VAL A 244 -34.41 15.58 -9.39
CA VAL A 244 -33.29 16.36 -8.86
C VAL A 244 -32.27 16.75 -9.95
N GLN A 245 -31.43 17.75 -9.67
CA GLN A 245 -30.56 18.36 -10.66
C GLN A 245 -29.36 17.48 -11.06
N ASN A 246 -28.86 16.66 -10.14
CA ASN A 246 -27.71 15.79 -10.35
C ASN A 246 -27.81 14.53 -9.50
N MET A 247 -26.99 13.52 -9.80
CA MET A 247 -26.99 12.24 -9.11
C MET A 247 -26.55 12.30 -7.64
N TYR A 248 -25.94 13.38 -7.22
CA TYR A 248 -25.53 13.57 -5.82
C TYR A 248 -26.70 14.05 -4.93
N GLU A 249 -27.80 14.46 -5.52
CA GLU A 249 -29.01 14.93 -4.82
C GLU A 249 -30.06 13.83 -4.62
N ILE A 250 -29.82 12.62 -5.12
CA ILE A 250 -30.71 11.47 -4.86
C ILE A 250 -30.67 11.08 -3.37
N ASP A 251 -31.71 10.37 -2.95
CA ASP A 251 -31.94 9.94 -1.57
C ASP A 251 -30.69 9.37 -0.90
N THR A 252 -29.99 8.42 -1.53
CA THR A 252 -28.80 7.76 -0.99
C THR A 252 -27.56 8.67 -0.92
N SER A 253 -27.40 9.60 -1.84
CA SER A 253 -26.28 10.54 -1.87
C SER A 253 -26.51 11.74 -0.95
N MET A 254 -27.73 12.29 -0.95
CA MET A 254 -28.10 13.45 -0.14
C MET A 254 -27.96 13.18 1.36
N ALA A 255 -28.12 11.95 1.82
CA ALA A 255 -27.90 11.60 3.21
C ALA A 255 -26.45 11.86 3.64
N VAL A 256 -25.47 11.54 2.78
CA VAL A 256 -24.05 11.79 3.05
C VAL A 256 -23.72 13.28 2.96
N ILE A 257 -24.28 14.01 1.97
CA ILE A 257 -24.14 15.47 1.88
C ILE A 257 -24.62 16.15 3.16
N LYS A 258 -25.80 15.76 3.67
CA LYS A 258 -26.34 16.32 4.93
C LYS A 258 -25.39 16.09 6.10
N LYS A 259 -24.82 14.88 6.22
CA LYS A 259 -23.85 14.57 7.26
C LYS A 259 -22.58 15.41 7.11
N ALA A 260 -22.04 15.56 5.90
CA ALA A 260 -20.90 16.40 5.64
C ALA A 260 -21.18 17.89 5.98
N THR A 261 -22.37 18.38 5.65
CA THR A 261 -22.85 19.72 6.03
C THR A 261 -22.92 19.89 7.56
N GLU A 262 -23.46 18.90 8.30
CA GLU A 262 -23.47 18.91 9.77
C GLU A 262 -22.07 19.02 10.37
N LEU A 263 -21.10 18.26 9.80
CA LEU A 263 -19.71 18.22 10.29
C LEU A 263 -18.90 19.48 9.97
N THR A 264 -19.26 20.20 8.92
CA THR A 264 -18.51 21.36 8.43
C THR A 264 -19.19 22.71 8.71
N GLY A 265 -20.52 22.71 8.86
CA GLY A 265 -21.33 23.93 8.94
C GLY A 265 -21.55 24.61 7.59
N VAL A 266 -21.08 24.03 6.47
CA VAL A 266 -21.22 24.57 5.11
C VAL A 266 -22.46 23.99 4.47
N ALA A 267 -23.41 24.83 4.07
CA ALA A 267 -24.65 24.37 3.43
C ALA A 267 -24.41 24.02 1.95
N TYR A 268 -25.10 22.96 1.49
CA TYR A 268 -25.12 22.60 0.07
C TYR A 268 -26.06 23.55 -0.68
N GLY A 269 -25.60 24.10 -1.79
CA GLY A 269 -26.31 25.10 -2.61
C GLY A 269 -25.85 26.54 -2.39
N ASP A 270 -24.97 26.81 -1.42
CA ASP A 270 -24.49 28.15 -1.12
C ASP A 270 -23.43 28.66 -2.11
N ALA A 271 -22.52 27.80 -2.53
CA ALA A 271 -21.46 28.16 -3.48
C ALA A 271 -20.99 26.96 -4.30
N HIS A 272 -20.66 27.20 -5.57
CA HIS A 272 -20.26 26.15 -6.51
C HIS A 272 -19.10 25.29 -6.01
N ASP A 273 -18.02 25.88 -5.49
CA ASP A 273 -16.81 25.18 -5.07
C ASP A 273 -17.05 24.31 -3.83
N SER A 274 -17.87 24.79 -2.90
CA SER A 274 -18.27 23.99 -1.73
C SER A 274 -19.18 22.83 -2.13
N ASP A 275 -20.08 23.04 -3.09
CA ASP A 275 -20.93 21.98 -3.61
C ASP A 275 -20.12 20.90 -4.31
N VAL A 276 -19.15 21.27 -5.13
CA VAL A 276 -18.21 20.31 -5.75
C VAL A 276 -17.48 19.48 -4.67
N SER A 277 -16.98 20.14 -3.63
CA SER A 277 -16.31 19.47 -2.51
C SER A 277 -17.23 18.49 -1.77
N LEU A 278 -18.47 18.89 -1.49
CA LEU A 278 -19.48 18.03 -0.83
C LEU A 278 -19.86 16.82 -1.70
N ARG A 279 -19.96 17.01 -3.02
CA ARG A 279 -20.22 15.92 -3.98
C ARG A 279 -19.04 14.93 -4.04
N VAL A 280 -17.80 15.44 -4.08
CA VAL A 280 -16.59 14.59 -4.03
C VAL A 280 -16.56 13.77 -2.75
N VAL A 281 -16.80 14.38 -1.59
CA VAL A 281 -16.87 13.67 -0.31
C VAL A 281 -17.91 12.54 -0.36
N THR A 282 -19.10 12.86 -0.87
CA THR A 282 -20.21 11.90 -0.96
C THR A 282 -19.89 10.69 -1.82
N ASP A 283 -19.42 10.92 -3.04
CA ASP A 283 -19.03 9.85 -3.96
C ASP A 283 -17.90 9.00 -3.38
N HIS A 284 -16.85 9.65 -2.89
CA HIS A 284 -15.66 8.96 -2.44
C HIS A 284 -15.88 8.18 -1.13
N MET A 285 -16.72 8.66 -0.24
CA MET A 285 -17.05 7.92 0.99
C MET A 285 -17.96 6.72 0.70
N ARG A 286 -18.92 6.84 -0.24
CA ARG A 286 -19.69 5.70 -0.73
C ARG A 286 -18.75 4.66 -1.37
N THR A 287 -17.88 5.08 -2.26
CA THR A 287 -16.91 4.21 -2.93
C THR A 287 -15.98 3.52 -1.93
N ALA A 288 -15.41 4.26 -0.98
CA ALA A 288 -14.50 3.72 0.03
C ALA A 288 -15.19 2.67 0.91
N THR A 289 -16.43 2.94 1.36
CA THR A 289 -17.20 2.02 2.18
C THR A 289 -17.44 0.69 1.44
N MET A 290 -17.83 0.76 0.16
CA MET A 290 -18.06 -0.43 -0.66
C MET A 290 -16.78 -1.23 -0.93
N LEU A 291 -15.67 -0.55 -1.25
CA LEU A 291 -14.38 -1.21 -1.49
C LEU A 291 -13.84 -1.89 -0.22
N ILE A 292 -13.92 -1.22 0.92
CA ILE A 292 -13.50 -1.82 2.20
C ILE A 292 -14.44 -2.98 2.57
N GLY A 293 -15.74 -2.84 2.35
CA GLY A 293 -16.74 -3.90 2.55
C GLY A 293 -16.37 -5.16 1.77
N ASP A 294 -15.94 -5.02 0.53
CA ASP A 294 -15.50 -6.12 -0.33
C ASP A 294 -14.05 -6.60 -0.05
N GLY A 295 -13.38 -6.07 0.98
CA GLY A 295 -12.07 -6.57 1.45
C GLY A 295 -10.85 -5.79 0.93
N VAL A 296 -11.04 -4.69 0.20
CA VAL A 296 -9.90 -3.84 -0.22
C VAL A 296 -9.36 -3.08 1.00
N THR A 297 -8.05 -3.06 1.15
CA THR A 297 -7.37 -2.25 2.18
C THR A 297 -6.52 -1.16 1.51
N PRO A 298 -6.39 0.04 2.15
CA PRO A 298 -5.55 1.11 1.60
C PRO A 298 -4.10 0.66 1.40
N GLY A 299 -3.54 0.93 0.21
CA GLY A 299 -2.20 0.50 -0.16
C GLY A 299 -1.50 1.51 -1.07
N ASN A 300 -0.27 1.18 -1.51
CA ASN A 300 0.52 2.02 -2.41
C ASN A 300 0.40 1.59 -3.88
N GLU A 301 -0.22 0.45 -4.15
CA GLU A 301 -0.34 -0.12 -5.49
C GLU A 301 -1.73 -0.73 -5.71
N GLY A 302 -2.10 -0.92 -6.96
CA GLY A 302 -3.30 -1.62 -7.36
C GLY A 302 -4.59 -1.05 -6.76
N ARG A 303 -5.48 -1.93 -6.32
CA ARG A 303 -6.79 -1.58 -5.72
C ARG A 303 -6.63 -0.75 -4.44
N GLY A 304 -5.64 -1.08 -3.63
CA GLY A 304 -5.34 -0.35 -2.40
C GLY A 304 -4.93 1.10 -2.63
N TYR A 305 -4.21 1.37 -3.71
CA TYR A 305 -3.88 2.74 -4.11
C TYR A 305 -5.12 3.53 -4.51
N VAL A 306 -6.03 2.94 -5.30
CA VAL A 306 -7.29 3.58 -5.66
C VAL A 306 -8.09 3.95 -4.41
N LEU A 307 -8.27 3.01 -3.48
CA LEU A 307 -8.97 3.24 -2.22
C LEU A 307 -8.31 4.35 -1.40
N ARG A 308 -7.00 4.31 -1.25
CA ARG A 308 -6.23 5.34 -0.54
C ARG A 308 -6.41 6.71 -1.17
N ARG A 309 -6.32 6.80 -2.49
CA ARG A 309 -6.48 8.05 -3.25
C ARG A 309 -7.84 8.70 -2.98
N ILE A 310 -8.94 7.96 -3.13
CA ILE A 310 -10.29 8.50 -2.95
C ILE A 310 -10.56 8.87 -1.49
N MET A 311 -10.11 8.09 -0.52
CA MET A 311 -10.24 8.41 0.90
C MET A 311 -9.52 9.71 1.25
N ARG A 312 -8.27 9.86 0.83
CA ARG A 312 -7.48 11.06 1.08
C ARG A 312 -8.07 12.29 0.41
N ARG A 313 -8.63 12.13 -0.78
CA ARG A 313 -9.35 13.18 -1.49
C ARG A 313 -10.61 13.64 -0.71
N ALA A 314 -11.39 12.69 -0.21
CA ALA A 314 -12.56 13.00 0.65
C ALA A 314 -12.15 13.74 1.94
N ILE A 315 -11.15 13.22 2.66
CA ILE A 315 -10.66 13.82 3.91
C ILE A 315 -10.16 15.25 3.66
N ARG A 316 -9.39 15.46 2.58
CA ARG A 316 -8.91 16.81 2.21
C ARG A 316 -10.07 17.75 1.92
N ASN A 317 -11.06 17.33 1.12
CA ASN A 317 -12.22 18.16 0.81
C ASN A 317 -13.01 18.53 2.09
N MET A 318 -13.15 17.61 3.04
CA MET A 318 -13.73 17.94 4.35
C MET A 318 -12.92 19.01 5.10
N ARG A 319 -11.58 18.97 5.01
CA ARG A 319 -10.72 20.02 5.59
C ARG A 319 -10.88 21.37 4.89
N LEU A 320 -10.98 21.38 3.57
CA LEU A 320 -11.26 22.61 2.81
C LEU A 320 -12.61 23.22 3.18
N LEU A 321 -13.60 22.37 3.48
CA LEU A 321 -14.92 22.79 3.98
C LEU A 321 -14.92 23.21 5.46
N GLY A 322 -13.77 23.14 6.17
CA GLY A 322 -13.62 23.63 7.54
C GLY A 322 -13.72 22.58 8.64
N ALA A 323 -13.82 21.29 8.34
CA ALA A 323 -13.81 20.25 9.36
C ALA A 323 -12.48 20.22 10.13
N THR A 324 -12.53 20.22 11.46
CA THR A 324 -11.33 20.25 12.32
C THR A 324 -10.98 18.91 12.97
N GLY A 325 -11.97 18.03 13.14
CA GLY A 325 -11.84 16.69 13.75
C GLY A 325 -11.82 15.54 12.72
N PRO A 326 -11.67 14.27 13.15
CA PRO A 326 -11.93 13.12 12.31
C PRO A 326 -13.38 13.13 11.79
N VAL A 327 -13.58 12.71 10.54
CA VAL A 327 -14.88 12.78 9.85
C VAL A 327 -15.33 11.45 9.24
N VAL A 328 -14.37 10.53 9.01
CA VAL A 328 -14.61 9.32 8.22
C VAL A 328 -15.63 8.39 8.88
N ARG A 329 -15.60 8.24 10.21
CA ARG A 329 -16.57 7.39 10.92
C ARG A 329 -18.01 7.81 10.65
N ASP A 330 -18.33 9.09 10.91
CA ASP A 330 -19.69 9.61 10.78
C ASP A 330 -20.23 9.48 9.35
N LEU A 331 -19.33 9.66 8.36
CA LEU A 331 -19.70 9.53 6.94
C LEU A 331 -19.93 8.06 6.54
N ILE A 332 -19.07 7.14 7.00
CA ILE A 332 -19.22 5.69 6.73
C ILE A 332 -20.50 5.16 7.37
N ASP A 333 -20.80 5.56 8.60
CA ASP A 333 -22.03 5.13 9.30
C ASP A 333 -23.28 5.45 8.49
N VAL A 334 -23.35 6.67 7.93
CA VAL A 334 -24.46 7.06 7.06
C VAL A 334 -24.52 6.20 5.80
N VAL A 335 -23.37 5.91 5.17
CA VAL A 335 -23.36 5.06 3.97
C VAL A 335 -23.84 3.64 4.31
N ILE A 336 -23.37 3.06 5.42
CA ILE A 336 -23.79 1.73 5.86
C ILE A 336 -25.30 1.71 6.17
N ASP A 337 -25.80 2.73 6.85
CA ASP A 337 -27.23 2.82 7.18
C ASP A 337 -28.11 2.93 5.92
N MET A 338 -27.65 3.66 4.89
CA MET A 338 -28.38 3.82 3.63
C MET A 338 -28.28 2.62 2.69
N MET A 339 -27.13 1.95 2.66
CA MET A 339 -26.83 0.89 1.68
C MET A 339 -26.91 -0.52 2.27
N GLY A 340 -26.87 -0.66 3.59
CA GLY A 340 -26.77 -1.97 4.28
C GLY A 340 -27.98 -2.88 4.09
N GLN A 341 -29.16 -2.36 3.84
CA GLN A 341 -30.31 -3.20 3.50
C GLN A 341 -30.14 -3.91 2.15
N GLN A 342 -29.47 -3.28 1.22
CA GLN A 342 -29.19 -3.81 -0.12
C GLN A 342 -27.91 -4.66 -0.15
N TYR A 343 -26.98 -4.37 0.75
CA TYR A 343 -25.69 -5.01 0.91
C TYR A 343 -25.46 -5.38 2.39
N PRO A 344 -26.07 -6.49 2.86
CA PRO A 344 -26.07 -6.88 4.29
C PRO A 344 -24.65 -7.08 4.88
N GLU A 345 -23.68 -7.40 4.02
CA GLU A 345 -22.27 -7.51 4.38
C GLU A 345 -21.72 -6.23 5.02
N LEU A 346 -22.21 -5.06 4.62
CA LEU A 346 -21.79 -3.78 5.21
C LEU A 346 -22.21 -3.67 6.68
N ILE A 347 -23.39 -4.20 7.04
CA ILE A 347 -23.87 -4.21 8.43
C ILE A 347 -23.06 -5.23 9.24
N THR A 348 -22.87 -6.43 8.70
CA THR A 348 -22.15 -7.51 9.37
C THR A 348 -20.70 -7.13 9.66
N ASP A 349 -20.06 -6.45 8.70
CA ASP A 349 -18.64 -6.08 8.74
C ASP A 349 -18.37 -4.63 9.18
N ARG A 350 -19.39 -3.93 9.71
CA ARG A 350 -19.30 -2.50 10.10
C ARG A 350 -18.03 -2.19 10.89
N GLU A 351 -17.76 -2.95 11.95
CA GLU A 351 -16.60 -2.73 12.83
C GLU A 351 -15.26 -2.83 12.08
N ARG A 352 -15.17 -3.80 11.15
CA ARG A 352 -13.98 -3.97 10.30
C ARG A 352 -13.82 -2.79 9.35
N ILE A 353 -14.91 -2.37 8.69
CA ILE A 353 -14.91 -1.25 7.74
C ILE A 353 -14.47 0.03 8.44
N GLU A 354 -15.06 0.35 9.58
CA GLU A 354 -14.68 1.51 10.40
C GLU A 354 -13.20 1.44 10.81
N LYS A 355 -12.72 0.31 11.32
CA LYS A 355 -11.34 0.15 11.79
C LYS A 355 -10.32 0.43 10.68
N VAL A 356 -10.55 -0.10 9.48
CA VAL A 356 -9.68 0.11 8.32
C VAL A 356 -9.69 1.58 7.88
N ALA A 357 -10.85 2.17 7.79
CA ALA A 357 -11.01 3.54 7.33
C ALA A 357 -10.45 4.58 8.31
N LEU A 358 -10.69 4.41 9.61
CA LEU A 358 -10.17 5.29 10.66
C LEU A 358 -8.63 5.22 10.75
N ALA A 359 -8.05 4.05 10.52
CA ALA A 359 -6.59 3.91 10.48
C ALA A 359 -5.97 4.72 9.34
N GLU A 360 -6.57 4.71 8.13
CA GLU A 360 -6.10 5.51 6.99
C GLU A 360 -6.33 7.01 7.23
N GLU A 361 -7.46 7.41 7.82
CA GLU A 361 -7.69 8.81 8.20
C GLU A 361 -6.63 9.31 9.18
N ALA A 362 -6.38 8.57 10.26
CA ALA A 362 -5.37 8.92 11.26
C ALA A 362 -3.96 9.01 10.67
N ALA A 363 -3.61 8.09 9.77
CA ALA A 363 -2.33 8.11 9.07
C ALA A 363 -2.23 9.32 8.14
N PHE A 364 -3.28 9.62 7.37
CA PHE A 364 -3.27 10.75 6.43
C PHE A 364 -3.26 12.10 7.14
N LEU A 365 -3.99 12.28 8.23
CA LEU A 365 -3.98 13.53 8.99
C LEU A 365 -2.59 13.91 9.53
N LYS A 366 -1.76 12.89 9.87
CA LYS A 366 -0.35 13.12 10.24
C LYS A 366 0.47 13.60 9.06
N THR A 367 0.28 13.00 7.88
CA THR A 367 1.04 13.33 6.67
C THR A 367 0.53 14.59 5.97
N LEU A 368 -0.77 14.89 6.06
CA LEU A 368 -1.38 16.05 5.41
C LEU A 368 -0.75 17.37 5.87
N LYS A 369 -0.58 17.54 7.17
CA LYS A 369 0.04 18.77 7.73
C LYS A 369 1.49 18.94 7.29
N ALA A 370 2.28 17.86 7.33
CA ALA A 370 3.67 17.86 6.91
C ALA A 370 3.79 18.04 5.38
N GLY A 371 2.99 17.31 4.61
CA GLY A 371 2.98 17.37 3.15
C GLY A 371 2.55 18.74 2.62
N THR A 372 1.53 19.37 3.22
CA THR A 372 1.12 20.72 2.87
C THR A 372 2.24 21.73 3.11
N ASN A 373 2.91 21.70 4.25
CA ASN A 373 4.02 22.61 4.54
C ASN A 373 5.20 22.43 3.55
N ILE A 374 5.51 21.22 3.18
CA ILE A 374 6.58 20.90 2.21
C ILE A 374 6.20 21.41 0.81
N LEU A 375 4.96 21.17 0.40
CA LEU A 375 4.45 21.67 -0.88
C LEU A 375 4.44 23.20 -0.92
N ASP A 376 3.95 23.87 0.09
CA ASP A 376 3.94 25.33 0.19
C ASP A 376 5.35 25.93 0.11
N THR A 377 6.33 25.26 0.74
CA THR A 377 7.73 25.65 0.64
C THR A 377 8.24 25.49 -0.80
N ALA A 378 8.00 24.33 -1.43
CA ALA A 378 8.42 24.06 -2.80
C ALA A 378 7.75 24.98 -3.82
N VAL A 379 6.46 25.30 -3.62
CA VAL A 379 5.71 26.28 -4.43
C VAL A 379 6.31 27.70 -4.26
N THR A 380 6.62 28.09 -3.04
CA THR A 380 7.23 29.39 -2.75
C THR A 380 8.61 29.52 -3.39
N GLU A 381 9.46 28.49 -3.27
CA GLU A 381 10.77 28.42 -3.92
C GLU A 381 10.64 28.54 -5.46
N THR A 382 9.68 27.80 -6.05
CA THR A 382 9.43 27.81 -7.48
C THR A 382 9.00 29.19 -7.97
N LYS A 383 8.08 29.85 -7.26
CA LYS A 383 7.61 31.21 -7.58
C LYS A 383 8.72 32.27 -7.41
N GLN A 384 9.53 32.16 -6.37
CA GLN A 384 10.67 33.05 -6.15
C GLN A 384 11.74 32.93 -7.25
N ALA A 385 11.91 31.74 -7.80
CA ALA A 385 12.76 31.49 -8.95
C ALA A 385 12.13 31.93 -10.30
N GLY A 386 10.91 32.50 -10.29
CA GLY A 386 10.18 32.89 -11.49
C GLY A 386 9.59 31.72 -12.29
N GLY A 387 9.55 30.51 -11.71
CA GLY A 387 9.00 29.32 -12.35
C GLY A 387 7.47 29.20 -12.18
N THR A 388 6.84 28.52 -13.13
CA THR A 388 5.41 28.18 -13.13
C THR A 388 5.16 26.67 -13.05
N VAL A 389 6.24 25.87 -12.98
CA VAL A 389 6.19 24.41 -12.96
C VAL A 389 6.90 23.90 -11.70
N LEU A 390 6.21 23.16 -10.86
CA LEU A 390 6.80 22.45 -9.73
C LEU A 390 7.59 21.25 -10.24
N ALA A 391 8.85 21.12 -9.84
CA ALA A 391 9.74 20.08 -10.32
C ALA A 391 9.26 18.66 -9.91
N GLY A 392 9.46 17.70 -10.82
CA GLY A 392 9.00 16.32 -10.65
C GLY A 392 9.64 15.58 -9.47
N ASP A 393 10.88 15.95 -9.08
CA ASP A 393 11.56 15.41 -7.89
C ASP A 393 10.89 15.84 -6.58
N LYS A 394 10.34 17.05 -6.51
CA LYS A 394 9.58 17.53 -5.35
C LYS A 394 8.25 16.78 -5.22
N ALA A 395 7.56 16.57 -6.34
CA ALA A 395 6.34 15.76 -6.38
C ALA A 395 6.63 14.29 -6.01
N PHE A 396 7.75 13.74 -6.48
CA PHE A 396 8.19 12.38 -6.13
C PHE A 396 8.51 12.26 -4.63
N LEU A 397 9.22 13.22 -4.04
CA LEU A 397 9.53 13.24 -2.61
C LEU A 397 8.24 13.25 -1.75
N LEU A 398 7.26 14.05 -2.13
CA LEU A 398 5.95 14.10 -1.47
C LEU A 398 5.23 12.75 -1.55
N HIS A 399 5.28 12.10 -2.71
CA HIS A 399 4.63 10.81 -2.93
C HIS A 399 5.35 9.66 -2.20
N ASP A 400 6.66 9.52 -2.41
CA ASP A 400 7.46 8.39 -1.95
C ASP A 400 7.74 8.42 -0.45
N THR A 401 8.14 9.58 0.08
CA THR A 401 8.55 9.72 1.48
C THR A 401 7.37 10.02 2.41
N TRP A 402 6.41 10.80 1.94
CA TRP A 402 5.30 11.29 2.77
C TRP A 402 3.96 10.62 2.45
N GLY A 403 3.93 9.74 1.42
CA GLY A 403 2.70 9.06 1.00
C GLY A 403 1.62 10.02 0.51
N PHE A 404 2.01 11.19 -0.02
CA PHE A 404 1.10 12.20 -0.53
C PHE A 404 0.76 11.85 -1.98
N PRO A 405 -0.49 11.50 -2.33
CA PRO A 405 -0.83 11.11 -3.69
C PRO A 405 -0.48 12.20 -4.69
N ILE A 406 0.05 11.80 -5.87
CA ILE A 406 0.44 12.77 -6.90
C ILE A 406 -0.73 13.66 -7.30
N ASP A 407 -1.93 13.12 -7.37
CA ASP A 407 -3.15 13.86 -7.72
C ASP A 407 -3.42 15.02 -6.76
N LEU A 408 -3.20 14.81 -5.44
CA LEU A 408 -3.31 15.89 -4.46
C LEU A 408 -2.22 16.95 -4.65
N THR A 409 -1.02 16.55 -5.05
CA THR A 409 0.07 17.47 -5.39
C THR A 409 -0.30 18.31 -6.62
N LEU A 410 -0.90 17.68 -7.64
CA LEU A 410 -1.39 18.36 -8.85
C LEU A 410 -2.49 19.38 -8.52
N GLU A 411 -3.52 18.97 -7.77
CA GLU A 411 -4.63 19.84 -7.35
C GLU A 411 -4.12 21.04 -6.55
N MET A 412 -3.29 20.81 -5.54
CA MET A 412 -2.79 21.87 -4.66
C MET A 412 -1.80 22.81 -5.34
N ALA A 413 -1.02 22.31 -6.30
CA ALA A 413 -0.15 23.15 -7.13
C ALA A 413 -0.99 24.04 -8.07
N ALA A 414 -2.03 23.49 -8.70
CA ALA A 414 -2.95 24.21 -9.56
C ALA A 414 -3.72 25.32 -8.81
N GLU A 415 -4.19 25.05 -7.59
CA GLU A 415 -4.81 26.05 -6.71
C GLU A 415 -3.88 27.25 -6.44
N GLN A 416 -2.57 27.02 -6.45
CA GLN A 416 -1.56 28.05 -6.27
C GLN A 416 -1.01 28.61 -7.59
N GLY A 417 -1.62 28.26 -8.72
CA GLY A 417 -1.28 28.75 -10.07
C GLY A 417 -0.01 28.14 -10.66
N LEU A 418 0.37 26.95 -10.22
CA LEU A 418 1.49 26.16 -10.77
C LEU A 418 1.01 24.91 -11.46
N THR A 419 1.76 24.43 -12.45
CA THR A 419 1.67 23.07 -12.97
C THR A 419 2.77 22.21 -12.33
N VAL A 420 2.71 20.89 -12.52
CA VAL A 420 3.72 19.94 -12.00
C VAL A 420 4.38 19.23 -13.17
N ASP A 421 5.69 19.00 -13.09
CA ASP A 421 6.45 18.18 -14.02
C ASP A 421 6.10 16.69 -13.80
N GLU A 422 4.99 16.27 -14.41
CA GLU A 422 4.52 14.88 -14.33
C GLU A 422 5.46 13.90 -15.04
N GLU A 423 6.16 14.32 -16.12
CA GLU A 423 7.10 13.45 -16.81
C GLU A 423 8.30 13.14 -15.93
N GLY A 424 8.85 14.14 -15.25
CA GLY A 424 9.89 13.98 -14.26
C GLY A 424 9.46 13.07 -13.11
N PHE A 425 8.25 13.26 -12.60
CA PHE A 425 7.67 12.39 -11.57
C PHE A 425 7.55 10.93 -12.06
N ARG A 426 6.95 10.71 -13.26
CA ARG A 426 6.77 9.35 -13.82
C ARG A 426 8.10 8.65 -14.07
N ARG A 427 9.14 9.40 -14.52
CA ARG A 427 10.49 8.87 -14.69
C ARG A 427 11.06 8.37 -13.36
N LEU A 428 10.98 9.16 -12.29
CA LEU A 428 11.48 8.79 -10.95
C LEU A 428 10.71 7.61 -10.37
N MET A 429 9.39 7.56 -10.55
CA MET A 429 8.56 6.40 -10.17
C MET A 429 8.93 5.13 -10.95
N LYS A 430 9.28 5.28 -12.22
CA LYS A 430 9.78 4.15 -13.05
C LYS A 430 11.14 3.66 -12.55
N GLU A 431 12.07 4.57 -12.29
CA GLU A 431 13.40 4.26 -11.75
C GLU A 431 13.30 3.57 -10.38
N GLN A 432 12.37 3.99 -9.51
CA GLN A 432 12.11 3.35 -8.23
C GLN A 432 11.59 1.93 -8.43
N ARG A 433 10.59 1.74 -9.33
CA ARG A 433 10.05 0.41 -9.65
C ARG A 433 11.10 -0.49 -10.30
N GLU A 434 11.94 0.05 -11.16
CA GLU A 434 13.03 -0.70 -11.79
C GLU A 434 14.10 -1.09 -10.76
N ARG A 435 14.44 -0.24 -9.81
CA ARG A 435 15.33 -0.58 -8.67
C ARG A 435 14.71 -1.67 -7.79
N ALA A 436 13.44 -1.54 -7.41
CA ALA A 436 12.73 -2.56 -6.64
C ALA A 436 12.62 -3.89 -7.43
N LYS A 437 12.40 -3.81 -8.75
CA LYS A 437 12.36 -4.97 -9.66
C LYS A 437 13.76 -5.56 -9.88
N ALA A 438 14.80 -4.74 -9.97
CA ALA A 438 16.19 -5.18 -10.08
C ALA A 438 16.67 -5.86 -8.79
N ASP A 439 16.30 -5.34 -7.61
CA ASP A 439 16.53 -5.98 -6.32
C ASP A 439 15.76 -7.31 -6.19
N ALA A 440 14.55 -7.37 -6.73
CA ALA A 440 13.77 -8.60 -6.82
C ALA A 440 14.31 -9.56 -7.90
N GLN A 441 14.83 -9.04 -9.03
CA GLN A 441 15.44 -9.82 -10.12
C GLN A 441 16.87 -10.26 -9.82
N ALA A 442 17.64 -9.49 -9.05
CA ALA A 442 18.94 -9.94 -8.55
C ALA A 442 18.79 -11.21 -7.66
N LYS A 443 17.58 -11.46 -7.17
CA LYS A 443 17.18 -12.70 -6.49
C LYS A 443 16.54 -13.75 -7.41
N LYS A 444 16.22 -13.43 -8.67
CA LYS A 444 15.62 -14.34 -9.67
C LYS A 444 16.48 -14.34 -10.94
N THR A 445 17.41 -15.26 -11.01
CA THR A 445 18.20 -15.53 -12.22
C THR A 445 17.32 -16.11 -13.35
N GLY A 446 17.37 -15.47 -14.53
CA GLY A 446 17.13 -16.08 -15.84
C GLY A 446 15.68 -16.07 -16.33
N HIS A 447 15.42 -15.30 -17.37
CA HIS A 447 14.30 -15.56 -18.30
C HIS A 447 14.71 -16.77 -19.20
N ALA A 448 14.35 -17.98 -18.78
CA ALA A 448 14.30 -19.10 -19.69
C ALA A 448 13.11 -18.88 -20.67
N ASP A 449 13.31 -19.26 -21.90
CA ASP A 449 12.24 -19.26 -22.91
C ASP A 449 11.15 -20.23 -22.45
N LEU A 450 9.98 -19.68 -22.04
CA LEU A 450 8.83 -20.48 -21.62
C LEU A 450 8.34 -21.45 -22.72
N GLY A 451 8.72 -21.19 -23.97
CA GLY A 451 8.45 -22.05 -25.11
C GLY A 451 9.04 -23.44 -24.95
N ALA A 452 10.29 -23.53 -24.49
CA ALA A 452 10.97 -24.81 -24.29
C ALA A 452 10.29 -25.72 -23.25
N TYR A 453 9.79 -25.13 -22.16
CA TYR A 453 9.07 -25.90 -21.12
C TYR A 453 7.68 -26.33 -21.58
N ARG A 454 6.99 -25.54 -22.41
CA ARG A 454 5.71 -25.95 -23.00
C ARG A 454 5.89 -27.11 -23.98
N GLU A 455 6.92 -27.07 -24.81
CA GLU A 455 7.26 -28.14 -25.72
C GLU A 455 7.54 -29.45 -24.97
N ILE A 456 8.25 -29.39 -23.83
CA ILE A 456 8.47 -30.54 -22.96
C ILE A 456 7.13 -31.05 -22.38
N ALA A 457 6.26 -30.16 -21.91
CA ALA A 457 4.95 -30.50 -21.38
C ALA A 457 4.06 -31.17 -22.44
N ASP A 458 4.03 -30.62 -23.65
CA ASP A 458 3.24 -31.13 -24.76
C ASP A 458 3.73 -32.53 -25.23
N THR A 459 5.04 -32.80 -25.10
CA THR A 459 5.67 -34.03 -25.56
C THR A 459 5.67 -35.12 -24.51
N ALA A 460 5.97 -34.81 -23.25
CA ALA A 460 6.17 -35.75 -22.15
C ALA A 460 5.02 -35.79 -21.14
N GLY A 461 4.07 -34.83 -21.22
CA GLY A 461 2.98 -34.69 -20.25
C GLY A 461 3.41 -33.98 -18.97
N GLU A 462 2.53 -34.02 -17.97
CA GLU A 462 2.78 -33.39 -16.68
C GLU A 462 3.69 -34.27 -15.81
N THR A 463 4.57 -33.62 -15.04
CA THR A 463 5.41 -34.26 -14.02
C THR A 463 4.54 -34.78 -12.86
N ASP A 464 4.66 -36.07 -12.54
CA ASP A 464 4.03 -36.69 -11.37
C ASP A 464 4.80 -36.32 -10.10
N PHE A 465 4.17 -35.50 -9.22
CA PHE A 465 4.79 -35.08 -7.97
C PHE A 465 4.48 -36.06 -6.84
N ILE A 466 5.50 -36.82 -6.43
CA ILE A 466 5.41 -37.82 -5.35
C ILE A 466 5.90 -37.31 -4.00
N GLY A 467 6.38 -36.06 -3.93
CA GLY A 467 7.08 -35.50 -2.78
C GLY A 467 6.21 -35.19 -1.56
N TYR A 468 4.91 -35.48 -1.57
CA TYR A 468 4.08 -35.47 -0.36
C TYR A 468 4.30 -36.70 0.53
N THR A 469 4.63 -37.84 -0.06
CA THR A 469 4.83 -39.13 0.63
C THR A 469 6.26 -39.62 0.57
N ASP A 470 6.96 -39.37 -0.54
CA ASP A 470 8.25 -39.93 -0.82
C ASP A 470 9.36 -38.84 -0.86
N THR A 471 10.55 -39.23 -0.38
CA THR A 471 11.74 -38.34 -0.41
C THR A 471 12.72 -38.72 -1.52
N GLU A 472 12.47 -39.87 -2.19
CA GLU A 472 13.24 -40.35 -3.31
C GLU A 472 12.35 -41.21 -4.23
N GLY A 473 12.74 -41.39 -5.48
CA GLY A 473 11.99 -42.21 -6.42
C GLY A 473 12.69 -42.40 -7.77
N GLU A 474 12.28 -43.46 -8.46
CA GLU A 474 12.71 -43.73 -9.84
C GLU A 474 12.00 -42.74 -10.79
N SER A 475 12.74 -42.23 -11.76
CA SER A 475 12.30 -41.22 -12.71
C SER A 475 12.93 -41.42 -14.08
N THR A 476 12.41 -40.70 -15.07
CA THR A 476 13.02 -40.62 -16.40
C THR A 476 13.29 -39.16 -16.73
N VAL A 477 14.44 -38.83 -17.27
CA VAL A 477 14.78 -37.48 -17.75
C VAL A 477 13.99 -37.23 -19.04
N VAL A 478 13.06 -36.32 -19.02
CA VAL A 478 12.19 -36.00 -20.18
C VAL A 478 12.57 -34.69 -20.87
N GLY A 479 13.41 -33.88 -20.24
CA GLY A 479 13.93 -32.65 -20.82
C GLY A 479 15.20 -32.14 -20.13
N ILE A 480 16.08 -31.52 -20.89
CA ILE A 480 17.32 -30.88 -20.42
C ILE A 480 17.43 -29.54 -21.11
N LEU A 481 17.73 -28.47 -20.35
CA LEU A 481 18.14 -27.20 -20.88
C LEU A 481 19.54 -26.87 -20.33
N VAL A 482 20.41 -26.40 -21.21
CA VAL A 482 21.73 -25.84 -20.88
C VAL A 482 21.73 -24.37 -21.28
N ASP A 483 22.06 -23.48 -20.36
CA ASP A 483 21.96 -22.00 -20.57
C ASP A 483 20.58 -21.54 -21.07
N GLY A 484 19.51 -22.22 -20.63
CA GLY A 484 18.14 -21.91 -21.03
C GLY A 484 17.72 -22.42 -22.41
N VAL A 485 18.55 -23.19 -23.10
CA VAL A 485 18.28 -23.76 -24.44
C VAL A 485 18.10 -25.27 -24.32
N SER A 486 17.05 -25.80 -24.96
CA SER A 486 16.80 -27.24 -25.01
C SER A 486 18.01 -27.99 -25.59
N SER A 487 18.45 -29.04 -24.89
CA SER A 487 19.60 -29.83 -25.26
C SER A 487 19.27 -31.35 -25.13
N PRO A 488 19.76 -32.23 -26.02
CA PRO A 488 19.57 -33.65 -25.88
C PRO A 488 20.45 -34.26 -24.77
N ALA A 489 21.52 -33.56 -24.37
CA ALA A 489 22.46 -34.03 -23.35
C ALA A 489 23.16 -32.88 -22.64
N ALA A 490 23.71 -33.17 -21.47
CA ALA A 490 24.56 -32.25 -20.70
C ALA A 490 25.72 -33.04 -20.07
N THR A 491 26.89 -32.37 -19.91
CA THR A 491 28.12 -32.98 -19.45
C THR A 491 28.61 -32.35 -18.13
N GLU A 492 29.59 -33.00 -17.52
CA GLU A 492 30.21 -32.55 -16.26
C GLU A 492 30.63 -31.07 -16.32
N GLY A 493 30.18 -30.29 -15.33
CA GLY A 493 30.42 -28.86 -15.20
C GLY A 493 29.31 -27.96 -15.76
N ASP A 494 28.40 -28.53 -16.58
CA ASP A 494 27.29 -27.74 -17.14
C ASP A 494 26.28 -27.35 -16.06
N GLU A 495 25.85 -26.10 -16.06
CA GLU A 495 24.67 -25.66 -15.36
C GLU A 495 23.44 -26.07 -16.15
N VAL A 496 22.56 -26.85 -15.52
CA VAL A 496 21.43 -27.48 -16.19
C VAL A 496 20.12 -27.25 -15.51
N GLU A 497 19.08 -27.29 -16.32
CA GLU A 497 17.69 -27.40 -15.90
C GLU A 497 17.14 -28.71 -16.41
N VAL A 498 16.80 -29.63 -15.52
CA VAL A 498 16.34 -30.97 -15.85
C VAL A 498 14.89 -31.14 -15.50
N VAL A 499 14.11 -31.69 -16.43
CA VAL A 499 12.71 -32.07 -16.23
C VAL A 499 12.62 -33.59 -16.15
N LEU A 500 11.89 -34.05 -15.12
CA LEU A 500 11.63 -35.47 -14.88
C LEU A 500 10.15 -35.80 -15.14
N ASP A 501 9.83 -37.03 -15.57
CA ASP A 501 8.44 -37.52 -15.66
C ASP A 501 7.79 -37.67 -14.29
N ARG A 502 8.60 -37.93 -13.26
CA ARG A 502 8.17 -38.08 -11.86
C ARG A 502 9.21 -37.50 -10.94
N THR A 503 8.80 -36.79 -9.86
CA THR A 503 9.76 -36.13 -8.96
C THR A 503 9.30 -36.10 -7.50
N PRO A 504 10.23 -36.32 -6.53
CA PRO A 504 10.01 -36.02 -5.12
C PRO A 504 10.29 -34.55 -4.76
N PHE A 505 10.88 -33.76 -5.69
CA PHE A 505 11.31 -32.38 -5.42
C PHE A 505 10.11 -31.43 -5.44
N TYR A 506 9.87 -30.76 -4.35
CA TYR A 506 8.90 -29.66 -4.27
C TYR A 506 9.44 -28.43 -5.01
N ALA A 507 8.67 -27.93 -5.95
CA ALA A 507 9.00 -26.68 -6.64
C ALA A 507 8.55 -25.48 -5.79
N GLU A 508 9.36 -24.42 -5.80
CA GLU A 508 9.04 -23.18 -5.08
C GLU A 508 7.63 -22.69 -5.40
N GLY A 509 6.82 -22.49 -4.36
CA GLY A 509 5.43 -22.04 -4.50
C GLY A 509 4.73 -21.94 -3.15
N GLY A 510 3.65 -21.12 -3.06
CA GLY A 510 2.89 -20.94 -1.82
C GLY A 510 3.75 -20.49 -0.63
N GLY A 511 4.76 -19.66 -0.88
CA GLY A 511 5.70 -19.21 0.16
C GLY A 511 6.72 -20.24 0.63
N GLN A 512 6.72 -21.48 0.10
CA GLN A 512 7.71 -22.50 0.41
C GLN A 512 8.81 -22.50 -0.67
N ILE A 513 10.09 -22.45 -0.25
CA ILE A 513 11.24 -22.51 -1.17
C ILE A 513 11.39 -23.92 -1.76
N GLY A 514 11.97 -23.99 -2.96
CA GLY A 514 12.23 -25.25 -3.68
C GLY A 514 13.19 -26.18 -2.93
N ASP A 515 13.08 -27.48 -3.21
CA ASP A 515 13.97 -28.48 -2.65
C ASP A 515 15.34 -28.52 -3.33
N THR A 516 16.29 -29.04 -2.59
CA THR A 516 17.63 -29.39 -3.06
C THR A 516 17.86 -30.89 -2.91
N GLY A 517 18.82 -31.43 -3.65
CA GLY A 517 19.13 -32.87 -3.57
C GLY A 517 19.99 -33.33 -4.72
N ARG A 518 19.80 -34.61 -5.16
CA ARG A 518 20.59 -35.21 -6.23
C ARG A 518 19.71 -36.03 -7.16
N ILE A 519 20.09 -36.00 -8.43
CA ILE A 519 19.55 -36.92 -9.46
C ILE A 519 20.75 -37.76 -9.91
N LYS A 520 20.64 -39.09 -9.73
CA LYS A 520 21.63 -40.07 -10.17
C LYS A 520 21.07 -40.80 -11.38
N VAL A 521 21.79 -40.73 -12.48
CA VAL A 521 21.41 -41.41 -13.73
C VAL A 521 22.03 -42.78 -13.78
N ASP A 522 21.35 -43.78 -14.40
CA ASP A 522 21.84 -45.15 -14.53
C ASP A 522 23.21 -45.24 -15.23
N SER A 523 23.56 -44.27 -16.07
CA SER A 523 24.89 -44.14 -16.67
C SER A 523 26.00 -43.82 -15.66
N GLY A 524 25.67 -43.54 -14.41
CA GLY A 524 26.59 -43.11 -13.36
C GLY A 524 26.75 -41.60 -13.24
N ALA A 525 26.07 -40.82 -14.10
CA ALA A 525 26.08 -39.35 -13.98
C ALA A 525 25.31 -38.88 -12.74
N VAL A 526 25.76 -37.76 -12.17
CA VAL A 526 25.17 -37.18 -10.96
C VAL A 526 24.92 -35.70 -11.18
N ILE A 527 23.70 -35.27 -10.96
CA ILE A 527 23.31 -33.82 -10.94
C ILE A 527 23.10 -33.42 -9.47
N GLU A 528 23.76 -32.37 -9.06
CA GLU A 528 23.46 -31.66 -7.79
C GLU A 528 22.34 -30.66 -8.05
N VAL A 529 21.16 -30.91 -7.53
CA VAL A 529 20.02 -30.00 -7.63
C VAL A 529 20.11 -28.96 -6.53
N ARG A 530 20.16 -27.69 -6.91
CA ARG A 530 20.26 -26.53 -6.02
C ARG A 530 18.93 -25.81 -5.78
N ASP A 531 17.98 -25.99 -6.72
CA ASP A 531 16.65 -25.39 -6.65
C ASP A 531 15.68 -26.18 -7.53
N CYS A 532 14.39 -26.09 -7.21
CA CYS A 532 13.30 -26.65 -8.01
C CYS A 532 12.23 -25.59 -8.23
N GLN A 533 11.85 -25.38 -9.49
CA GLN A 533 10.91 -24.34 -9.92
C GLN A 533 9.78 -24.94 -10.76
N LYS A 534 8.66 -24.21 -10.89
CA LYS A 534 7.50 -24.62 -11.72
C LYS A 534 7.14 -23.48 -12.68
N PRO A 535 7.93 -23.26 -13.77
CA PRO A 535 7.76 -22.11 -14.68
C PRO A 535 6.45 -22.15 -15.47
N VAL A 536 5.91 -23.32 -15.75
CA VAL A 536 4.60 -23.55 -16.38
C VAL A 536 3.82 -24.61 -15.58
N PRO A 537 2.49 -24.59 -15.60
CA PRO A 537 1.69 -25.61 -14.94
C PRO A 537 2.11 -27.02 -15.35
N GLY A 538 2.20 -27.94 -14.38
CA GLY A 538 2.54 -29.34 -14.62
C GLY A 538 4.03 -29.68 -14.87
N VAL A 539 4.93 -28.69 -15.01
CA VAL A 539 6.36 -28.92 -15.28
C VAL A 539 7.24 -28.51 -14.10
N TYR A 540 7.90 -29.51 -13.50
CA TYR A 540 8.87 -29.31 -12.41
C TYR A 540 10.28 -29.28 -12.99
N VAL A 541 10.99 -28.20 -12.78
CA VAL A 541 12.32 -27.92 -13.34
C VAL A 541 13.35 -27.95 -12.22
N HIS A 542 14.29 -28.87 -12.30
CA HIS A 542 15.37 -29.07 -11.34
C HIS A 542 16.60 -28.31 -11.84
N LYS A 543 16.95 -27.22 -11.17
CA LYS A 543 18.10 -26.38 -11.49
C LYS A 543 19.33 -26.86 -10.73
N GLY A 544 20.41 -27.12 -11.43
CA GLY A 544 21.61 -27.66 -10.78
C GLY A 544 22.82 -27.71 -11.69
N VAL A 545 23.81 -28.51 -11.27
CA VAL A 545 25.06 -28.69 -11.99
C VAL A 545 25.32 -30.19 -12.17
N VAL A 546 25.76 -30.58 -13.35
CA VAL A 546 26.24 -31.95 -13.59
C VAL A 546 27.60 -32.08 -12.89
N GLN A 547 27.63 -32.87 -11.82
CA GLN A 547 28.84 -33.09 -11.02
C GLN A 547 29.77 -34.14 -11.61
N VAL A 548 29.21 -35.15 -12.27
CA VAL A 548 29.94 -36.26 -12.83
C VAL A 548 29.20 -36.79 -14.06
N GLY A 549 29.92 -37.06 -15.13
CA GLY A 549 29.44 -37.83 -16.28
C GLY A 549 28.61 -37.05 -17.28
N GLU A 550 27.78 -37.75 -18.04
CA GLU A 550 26.88 -37.21 -19.05
C GLU A 550 25.45 -37.64 -18.80
N VAL A 551 24.53 -36.72 -18.89
CA VAL A 551 23.08 -36.90 -18.74
C VAL A 551 22.42 -36.73 -20.11
N THR A 552 21.53 -37.64 -20.50
CA THR A 552 20.80 -37.57 -21.77
C THR A 552 19.30 -37.65 -21.55
N VAL A 553 18.54 -37.03 -22.45
CA VAL A 553 17.07 -37.17 -22.48
C VAL A 553 16.70 -38.65 -22.72
N GLY A 554 15.71 -39.16 -21.99
CA GLY A 554 15.29 -40.57 -22.00
C GLY A 554 16.03 -41.45 -21.00
N ALA A 555 17.08 -40.99 -20.35
CA ALA A 555 17.82 -41.75 -19.35
C ALA A 555 16.98 -42.01 -18.08
N LYS A 556 17.11 -43.22 -17.55
CA LYS A 556 16.54 -43.57 -16.23
C LYS A 556 17.40 -42.95 -15.13
N ALA A 557 16.74 -42.47 -14.11
CA ALA A 557 17.39 -41.78 -13.03
C ALA A 557 16.70 -42.03 -11.67
N HIS A 558 17.47 -41.97 -10.62
CA HIS A 558 16.98 -41.98 -9.24
C HIS A 558 17.09 -40.56 -8.65
N ALA A 559 15.94 -39.97 -8.36
CA ALA A 559 15.84 -38.61 -7.81
C ALA A 559 15.69 -38.68 -6.28
N SER A 560 16.50 -37.95 -5.53
CA SER A 560 16.47 -37.92 -4.06
C SER A 560 16.69 -36.49 -3.52
N ILE A 561 15.80 -36.06 -2.66
CA ILE A 561 15.88 -34.74 -2.01
C ILE A 561 16.77 -34.77 -0.77
N ASP A 562 17.23 -33.59 -0.31
CA ASP A 562 17.71 -33.41 1.05
C ASP A 562 16.54 -33.50 2.04
N ALA A 563 16.30 -34.74 2.51
CA ALA A 563 15.20 -35.03 3.43
C ALA A 563 15.31 -34.28 4.78
N HIS A 564 16.54 -33.91 5.22
CA HIS A 564 16.74 -33.15 6.45
C HIS A 564 16.28 -31.69 6.26
N ARG A 565 16.70 -31.09 5.14
CA ARG A 565 16.29 -29.75 4.74
C ARG A 565 14.76 -29.66 4.51
N ARG A 566 14.17 -30.63 3.79
CA ARG A 566 12.72 -30.73 3.56
C ARG A 566 11.94 -30.76 4.89
N ARG A 567 12.38 -31.59 5.84
CA ARG A 567 11.73 -31.67 7.17
C ARG A 567 11.80 -30.34 7.92
N ALA A 568 12.91 -29.62 7.85
CA ALA A 568 13.05 -28.32 8.48
C ALA A 568 12.11 -27.27 7.84
N ILE A 569 11.95 -27.32 6.50
CA ILE A 569 11.01 -26.44 5.78
C ILE A 569 9.55 -26.81 6.12
N ALA A 570 9.19 -28.09 6.13
CA ALA A 570 7.85 -28.56 6.48
C ALA A 570 7.42 -28.14 7.90
N ARG A 571 8.37 -28.13 8.85
CA ARG A 571 8.15 -27.55 10.19
C ARG A 571 7.85 -26.06 10.12
N ALA A 572 8.64 -25.28 9.39
CA ALA A 572 8.45 -23.85 9.23
C ALA A 572 7.10 -23.56 8.54
N HIS A 573 6.73 -24.33 7.53
CA HIS A 573 5.47 -24.13 6.81
C HIS A 573 4.24 -24.46 7.70
N SER A 574 4.30 -25.57 8.46
CA SER A 574 3.23 -25.87 9.41
C SER A 574 3.14 -24.84 10.54
N ALA A 575 4.27 -24.30 11.02
CA ALA A 575 4.30 -23.21 12.00
C ALA A 575 3.69 -21.92 11.45
N THR A 576 3.80 -21.67 10.15
CA THR A 576 3.16 -20.52 9.48
C THR A 576 1.65 -20.57 9.62
N HIS A 577 1.02 -21.74 9.36
CA HIS A 577 -0.42 -21.92 9.53
C HIS A 577 -0.88 -21.75 10.99
N LEU A 578 -0.10 -22.27 11.95
CA LEU A 578 -0.40 -22.06 13.36
C LEU A 578 -0.32 -20.58 13.74
N THR A 579 0.68 -19.87 13.21
CA THR A 579 0.87 -18.43 13.44
C THR A 579 -0.27 -17.63 12.81
N HIS A 580 -0.69 -17.96 11.60
CA HIS A 580 -1.82 -17.33 10.93
C HIS A 580 -3.10 -17.43 11.74
N GLN A 581 -3.45 -18.67 12.17
CA GLN A 581 -4.66 -18.88 12.96
C GLN A 581 -4.57 -18.17 14.31
N ALA A 582 -3.44 -18.26 15.02
CA ALA A 582 -3.26 -17.58 16.31
C ALA A 582 -3.36 -16.05 16.20
N LEU A 583 -2.86 -15.46 15.12
CA LEU A 583 -3.02 -14.03 14.83
C LEU A 583 -4.48 -13.67 14.53
N ARG A 584 -5.19 -14.49 13.76
CA ARG A 584 -6.62 -14.29 13.51
C ARG A 584 -7.46 -14.38 14.79
N ASP A 585 -7.13 -15.31 15.66
CA ASP A 585 -7.80 -15.43 16.97
C ASP A 585 -7.56 -14.19 17.85
N ALA A 586 -6.35 -13.63 17.83
CA ALA A 586 -5.96 -12.48 18.65
C ALA A 586 -6.38 -11.12 18.06
N LEU A 587 -6.32 -10.96 16.72
CA LEU A 587 -6.50 -9.67 16.02
C LEU A 587 -7.77 -9.62 15.15
N GLY A 588 -8.45 -10.76 14.98
CA GLY A 588 -9.62 -10.90 14.13
C GLY A 588 -9.28 -11.28 12.67
N PRO A 589 -10.32 -11.49 11.84
CA PRO A 589 -10.18 -11.99 10.46
C PRO A 589 -9.37 -11.07 9.53
N THR A 590 -9.16 -9.81 9.89
CA THR A 590 -8.34 -8.85 9.14
C THR A 590 -6.85 -9.17 9.14
N ALA A 591 -6.38 -10.00 10.09
CA ALA A 591 -5.01 -10.51 10.12
C ALA A 591 -4.82 -11.63 9.07
N ALA A 592 -5.32 -11.39 7.85
CA ALA A 592 -5.16 -12.32 6.74
C ALA A 592 -3.73 -12.29 6.19
N GLN A 593 -3.29 -13.43 5.66
CA GLN A 593 -1.97 -13.54 5.03
C GLN A 593 -1.88 -12.59 3.82
N ALA A 594 -0.80 -11.81 3.78
CA ALA A 594 -0.41 -10.96 2.66
C ALA A 594 0.83 -11.50 1.93
N GLY A 595 1.52 -12.46 2.53
CA GLY A 595 2.67 -13.17 1.98
C GLY A 595 3.35 -14.02 3.04
N SER A 596 4.14 -14.99 2.61
CA SER A 596 4.94 -15.84 3.49
C SER A 596 6.22 -16.31 2.80
N GLU A 597 7.19 -16.74 3.59
CA GLU A 597 8.39 -17.42 3.11
C GLU A 597 8.83 -18.44 4.15
N ASN A 598 8.88 -19.71 3.74
CA ASN A 598 9.22 -20.84 4.59
C ASN A 598 10.58 -21.41 4.17
N GLN A 599 11.57 -21.30 5.05
CA GLN A 599 12.95 -21.76 4.89
C GLN A 599 13.29 -22.82 5.95
N PRO A 600 14.42 -23.53 5.85
CA PRO A 600 14.84 -24.47 6.89
C PRO A 600 14.94 -23.78 8.26
N GLY A 601 14.14 -24.21 9.22
CA GLY A 601 14.13 -23.73 10.60
C GLY A 601 13.67 -22.28 10.81
N ARG A 602 13.16 -21.61 9.79
CA ARG A 602 12.74 -20.20 9.84
C ARG A 602 11.56 -19.96 8.92
N PHE A 603 10.66 -19.04 9.32
CA PHE A 603 9.66 -18.49 8.42
C PHE A 603 9.50 -16.97 8.59
N ARG A 604 8.95 -16.36 7.56
CA ARG A 604 8.50 -14.98 7.50
C ARG A 604 7.02 -15.00 7.15
N PHE A 605 6.22 -14.22 7.87
CA PHE A 605 4.79 -14.12 7.67
C PHE A 605 4.34 -12.67 7.63
N ASP A 606 3.74 -12.27 6.51
CA ASP A 606 3.22 -10.93 6.27
C ASP A 606 1.70 -10.97 6.40
N PHE A 607 1.11 -10.05 7.16
CA PHE A 607 -0.32 -10.05 7.44
C PHE A 607 -0.89 -8.64 7.52
N GLY A 608 -2.21 -8.54 7.28
CA GLY A 608 -2.95 -7.30 7.38
C GLY A 608 -3.10 -6.84 8.83
N SER A 609 -2.57 -5.66 9.17
CA SER A 609 -2.85 -4.96 10.43
C SER A 609 -2.64 -3.45 10.28
N PRO A 610 -3.62 -2.63 10.66
CA PRO A 610 -3.53 -1.18 10.52
C PRO A 610 -2.55 -0.51 11.48
N SER A 611 -2.15 -1.20 12.55
CA SER A 611 -1.25 -0.69 13.59
C SER A 611 -0.22 -1.74 14.00
N ALA A 612 0.84 -1.30 14.70
CA ALA A 612 1.78 -2.21 15.34
C ALA A 612 1.06 -3.13 16.33
N VAL A 613 1.43 -4.40 16.32
CA VAL A 613 0.89 -5.38 17.27
C VAL A 613 1.58 -5.17 18.62
N PRO A 614 0.84 -4.98 19.73
CA PRO A 614 1.45 -4.86 21.04
C PRO A 614 2.30 -6.08 21.39
N GLN A 615 3.43 -5.86 22.08
CA GLN A 615 4.33 -6.95 22.48
C GLN A 615 3.63 -8.00 23.36
N THR A 616 2.66 -7.60 24.16
CA THR A 616 1.85 -8.52 24.97
C THR A 616 1.04 -9.47 24.09
N VAL A 617 0.41 -8.97 23.04
CA VAL A 617 -0.33 -9.79 22.07
C VAL A 617 0.61 -10.74 21.32
N MET A 618 1.82 -10.27 20.94
CA MET A 618 2.83 -11.13 20.32
C MET A 618 3.27 -12.27 21.24
N THR A 619 3.39 -11.99 22.54
CA THR A 619 3.71 -13.00 23.55
C THR A 619 2.57 -14.01 23.69
N ASP A 620 1.32 -13.55 23.71
CA ASP A 620 0.13 -14.41 23.80
C ASP A 620 0.02 -15.32 22.54
N VAL A 621 0.28 -14.77 21.35
CA VAL A 621 0.32 -15.53 20.09
C VAL A 621 1.42 -16.60 20.13
N GLU A 622 2.65 -16.27 20.56
CA GLU A 622 3.74 -17.22 20.71
C GLU A 622 3.41 -18.33 21.69
N GLN A 623 2.84 -17.96 22.83
CA GLN A 623 2.39 -18.92 23.85
C GLN A 623 1.33 -19.85 23.28
N LYS A 624 0.30 -19.30 22.61
CA LYS A 624 -0.78 -20.07 22.00
C LYS A 624 -0.27 -21.09 20.98
N ILE A 625 0.68 -20.68 20.11
CA ILE A 625 1.30 -21.58 19.15
C ILE A 625 1.96 -22.75 19.88
N ASN A 626 2.81 -22.49 20.88
CA ASN A 626 3.54 -23.53 21.61
C ASN A 626 2.62 -24.43 22.44
N GLU A 627 1.50 -23.92 22.97
CA GLU A 627 0.47 -24.73 23.62
C GLU A 627 -0.20 -25.71 22.63
N VAL A 628 -0.44 -25.25 21.38
CA VAL A 628 -0.99 -26.11 20.31
C VAL A 628 0.01 -27.20 19.90
N LEU A 629 1.32 -26.87 19.88
CA LEU A 629 2.36 -27.88 19.64
C LEU A 629 2.33 -29.01 20.68
N ALA A 630 2.13 -28.66 21.93
CA ALA A 630 2.07 -29.63 23.03
C ALA A 630 0.81 -30.52 23.01
N ARG A 631 -0.24 -30.15 22.22
CA ARG A 631 -1.45 -30.98 22.02
C ARG A 631 -1.24 -32.16 21.09
N ASP A 632 -0.13 -32.15 20.33
CA ASP A 632 0.21 -33.20 19.34
C ASP A 632 -0.91 -33.47 18.34
N LEU A 633 -1.45 -32.42 17.73
CA LEU A 633 -2.55 -32.48 16.77
C LEU A 633 -2.10 -33.13 15.46
N ASP A 634 -2.97 -33.97 14.89
CA ASP A 634 -2.78 -34.54 13.56
C ASP A 634 -2.80 -33.48 12.47
N VAL A 635 -1.91 -33.59 11.49
CA VAL A 635 -1.82 -32.72 10.31
C VAL A 635 -2.03 -33.59 9.08
N HIS A 636 -3.16 -33.40 8.42
CA HIS A 636 -3.49 -34.14 7.20
C HIS A 636 -3.94 -33.21 6.09
N ALA A 637 -3.88 -33.72 4.88
CA ALA A 637 -4.28 -32.99 3.70
C ALA A 637 -5.25 -33.81 2.84
N GLU A 638 -6.29 -33.16 2.37
CA GLU A 638 -7.30 -33.74 1.48
C GLU A 638 -7.48 -32.91 0.22
N VAL A 639 -7.80 -33.57 -0.90
CA VAL A 639 -8.11 -32.88 -2.16
C VAL A 639 -9.61 -32.92 -2.39
N MET A 640 -10.25 -31.76 -2.43
CA MET A 640 -11.71 -31.63 -2.59
C MET A 640 -12.07 -30.49 -3.55
N GLY A 641 -13.36 -30.33 -3.86
CA GLY A 641 -13.85 -29.19 -4.63
C GLY A 641 -13.73 -27.89 -3.82
N ILE A 642 -13.44 -26.77 -4.50
CA ILE A 642 -13.25 -25.46 -3.84
C ILE A 642 -14.47 -25.01 -3.04
N ASP A 643 -15.68 -25.28 -3.53
CA ASP A 643 -16.93 -24.92 -2.83
C ASP A 643 -17.14 -25.76 -1.56
N GLU A 644 -16.72 -27.00 -1.60
CA GLU A 644 -16.76 -27.88 -0.43
C GLU A 644 -15.75 -27.42 0.63
N ALA A 645 -14.54 -27.07 0.22
CA ALA A 645 -13.51 -26.53 1.09
C ALA A 645 -14.00 -25.26 1.82
N LYS A 646 -14.63 -24.34 1.08
CA LYS A 646 -15.23 -23.12 1.64
C LYS A 646 -16.36 -23.44 2.62
N LYS A 647 -17.26 -24.38 2.29
CA LYS A 647 -18.35 -24.81 3.19
C LYS A 647 -17.82 -25.44 4.48
N GLN A 648 -16.67 -26.09 4.41
CA GLN A 648 -15.99 -26.65 5.59
C GLN A 648 -15.18 -25.61 6.39
N GLY A 649 -15.22 -24.32 5.99
CA GLY A 649 -14.54 -23.24 6.68
C GLY A 649 -13.04 -23.15 6.38
N ALA A 650 -12.56 -23.74 5.27
CA ALA A 650 -11.16 -23.62 4.89
C ALA A 650 -10.83 -22.17 4.48
N ILE A 651 -9.76 -21.64 5.04
CA ILE A 651 -9.25 -20.30 4.71
C ILE A 651 -8.55 -20.36 3.36
N ALA A 652 -8.93 -19.48 2.45
CA ALA A 652 -8.29 -19.27 1.16
C ALA A 652 -7.48 -17.97 1.20
N GLU A 653 -6.28 -17.96 0.66
CA GLU A 653 -5.51 -16.73 0.51
C GLU A 653 -6.18 -15.76 -0.47
N PHE A 654 -6.18 -14.48 -0.14
CA PHE A 654 -6.74 -13.44 -0.98
C PHE A 654 -5.83 -13.21 -2.20
N GLY A 655 -6.41 -13.38 -3.41
CA GLY A 655 -5.71 -13.10 -4.69
C GLY A 655 -5.03 -14.29 -5.35
N GLU A 656 -5.04 -15.47 -4.75
CA GLU A 656 -4.60 -16.70 -5.39
C GLU A 656 -5.70 -17.29 -6.31
N LYS A 657 -5.27 -17.79 -7.48
CA LYS A 657 -6.17 -18.52 -8.40
C LYS A 657 -6.18 -19.99 -8.03
N TYR A 658 -7.30 -20.42 -7.53
CA TYR A 658 -7.51 -21.83 -7.23
C TYR A 658 -8.26 -22.53 -8.39
N GLY A 659 -7.83 -23.73 -8.75
CA GLY A 659 -8.56 -24.59 -9.67
C GLY A 659 -9.88 -25.13 -9.06
N GLU A 660 -10.63 -25.91 -9.83
CA GLU A 660 -11.85 -26.57 -9.34
C GLU A 660 -11.61 -27.51 -8.16
N ARG A 661 -10.42 -28.10 -8.11
CA ARG A 661 -9.98 -28.98 -7.02
C ARG A 661 -8.81 -28.34 -6.27
N VAL A 662 -8.91 -28.30 -4.95
CA VAL A 662 -7.95 -27.68 -4.06
C VAL A 662 -7.49 -28.66 -2.99
N ARG A 663 -6.23 -28.54 -2.56
CA ARG A 663 -5.68 -29.27 -1.43
C ARG A 663 -5.92 -28.46 -0.17
N VAL A 664 -6.62 -29.06 0.80
CA VAL A 664 -6.93 -28.49 2.12
C VAL A 664 -6.04 -29.15 3.16
N VAL A 665 -5.27 -28.38 3.88
CA VAL A 665 -4.46 -28.82 5.02
C VAL A 665 -5.21 -28.52 6.29
N THR A 666 -5.45 -29.54 7.11
CA THR A 666 -6.13 -29.47 8.40
C THR A 666 -5.16 -29.79 9.51
N ILE A 667 -5.08 -28.93 10.52
CA ILE A 667 -4.28 -29.15 11.74
C ILE A 667 -5.25 -29.31 12.92
N GLY A 668 -5.64 -30.56 13.18
CA GLY A 668 -6.62 -30.91 14.20
C GLY A 668 -7.90 -30.07 14.12
N ASP A 669 -8.26 -29.48 15.25
CA ASP A 669 -9.36 -28.51 15.40
C ASP A 669 -8.92 -27.04 15.35
N PHE A 670 -7.64 -26.77 15.05
CA PHE A 670 -7.05 -25.46 15.21
C PHE A 670 -6.96 -24.65 13.91
N SER A 671 -6.51 -25.25 12.80
CA SER A 671 -6.39 -24.55 11.50
C SER A 671 -6.86 -25.42 10.35
N LYS A 672 -7.51 -24.79 9.37
CA LYS A 672 -7.89 -25.43 8.10
C LYS A 672 -7.70 -24.42 6.96
N GLU A 673 -6.74 -24.69 6.05
CA GLU A 673 -6.33 -23.73 5.02
C GLU A 673 -6.08 -24.42 3.67
N LEU A 674 -6.29 -23.69 2.56
CA LEU A 674 -5.90 -24.12 1.23
C LEU A 674 -4.37 -24.01 1.11
N CYS A 675 -3.68 -25.13 0.94
CA CYS A 675 -2.23 -25.13 0.86
C CYS A 675 -1.67 -26.28 0.04
N GLY A 676 -0.80 -25.96 -0.93
CA GLY A 676 -0.06 -26.92 -1.76
C GLY A 676 1.30 -27.34 -1.20
N GLY A 677 1.72 -26.81 -0.06
CA GLY A 677 3.04 -27.04 0.53
C GLY A 677 3.21 -28.39 1.24
N THR A 678 4.42 -28.63 1.70
CA THR A 678 4.74 -29.84 2.49
C THR A 678 4.65 -29.53 3.99
N HIS A 679 4.10 -30.46 4.75
CA HIS A 679 3.83 -30.30 6.18
C HIS A 679 4.35 -31.47 7.01
N VAL A 680 4.43 -31.26 8.32
CA VAL A 680 4.64 -32.33 9.31
C VAL A 680 3.38 -33.21 9.42
N HIS A 681 3.50 -34.38 10.03
CA HIS A 681 2.35 -35.28 10.26
C HIS A 681 1.59 -34.96 11.55
N ASN A 682 2.26 -34.36 12.54
CA ASN A 682 1.65 -33.85 13.76
C ASN A 682 2.39 -32.64 14.31
N THR A 683 1.72 -31.87 15.15
CA THR A 683 2.25 -30.58 15.63
C THR A 683 3.47 -30.74 16.56
N ALA A 684 3.60 -31.85 17.27
CA ALA A 684 4.77 -32.10 18.13
C ALA A 684 6.09 -32.17 17.34
N GLN A 685 6.05 -32.51 16.05
CA GLN A 685 7.24 -32.58 15.20
C GLN A 685 7.86 -31.20 14.93
N LEU A 686 7.14 -30.09 15.18
CA LEU A 686 7.70 -28.75 15.04
C LEU A 686 8.77 -28.46 16.10
N GLY A 687 8.60 -29.04 17.30
CA GLY A 687 9.48 -28.83 18.43
C GLY A 687 9.14 -27.52 19.17
N LEU A 688 9.68 -26.41 18.76
CA LEU A 688 9.48 -25.08 19.37
C LEU A 688 9.33 -24.01 18.31
N VAL A 689 8.49 -23.02 18.57
CA VAL A 689 8.37 -21.81 17.72
C VAL A 689 8.71 -20.58 18.56
N LYS A 690 9.65 -19.78 18.05
CA LYS A 690 10.08 -18.51 18.65
C LYS A 690 9.84 -17.36 17.72
N LEU A 691 8.94 -16.44 18.07
CA LEU A 691 8.73 -15.19 17.34
C LEU A 691 9.86 -14.21 17.68
N LEU A 692 10.53 -13.68 16.65
CA LEU A 692 11.68 -12.78 16.83
C LEU A 692 11.24 -11.33 16.98
N GLY A 693 10.16 -10.95 16.32
CA GLY A 693 9.63 -9.60 16.39
C GLY A 693 8.66 -9.31 15.24
N GLU A 694 8.10 -8.11 15.29
CA GLU A 694 7.13 -7.60 14.34
C GLU A 694 7.61 -6.25 13.78
N SER A 695 7.42 -6.03 12.48
CA SER A 695 7.83 -4.80 11.80
C SER A 695 6.85 -4.40 10.70
N SER A 696 6.83 -3.12 10.34
CA SER A 696 6.05 -2.64 9.19
C SER A 696 6.83 -2.86 7.90
N ILE A 697 6.16 -3.41 6.87
CA ILE A 697 6.72 -3.55 5.53
C ILE A 697 5.94 -2.75 4.49
N GLY A 698 4.84 -2.17 4.89
CA GLY A 698 3.97 -1.34 4.05
C GLY A 698 2.83 -0.76 4.86
N SER A 699 2.03 0.09 4.25
CA SER A 699 0.85 0.62 4.90
C SER A 699 -0.19 -0.48 5.09
N GLY A 700 -0.56 -0.72 6.34
CA GLY A 700 -1.53 -1.77 6.69
C GLY A 700 -1.00 -3.20 6.60
N VAL A 701 0.31 -3.40 6.34
CA VAL A 701 0.93 -4.74 6.30
C VAL A 701 2.08 -4.81 7.29
N ARG A 702 2.03 -5.83 8.12
CA ARG A 702 3.03 -6.12 9.15
C ARG A 702 3.71 -7.46 8.86
N ARG A 703 4.95 -7.60 9.29
CA ARG A 703 5.77 -8.79 9.12
C ARG A 703 6.18 -9.35 10.45
N ILE A 704 6.01 -10.66 10.62
CA ILE A 704 6.61 -11.45 11.71
C ILE A 704 7.71 -12.33 11.12
N GLU A 705 8.82 -12.40 11.82
CA GLU A 705 9.87 -13.39 11.59
C GLU A 705 9.92 -14.36 12.78
N ALA A 706 10.12 -15.64 12.48
CA ALA A 706 10.15 -16.66 13.50
C ALA A 706 11.18 -17.75 13.20
N LEU A 707 11.63 -18.40 14.26
CA LEU A 707 12.48 -19.58 14.24
C LEU A 707 11.68 -20.79 14.70
N VAL A 708 12.03 -21.97 14.16
CA VAL A 708 11.30 -23.22 14.41
C VAL A 708 12.26 -24.35 14.73
N GLY A 709 11.89 -25.17 15.71
CA GLY A 709 12.63 -26.36 16.08
C GLY A 709 13.99 -26.04 16.70
N VAL A 710 15.05 -26.65 16.14
CA VAL A 710 16.41 -26.53 16.68
C VAL A 710 16.95 -25.10 16.61
N ASP A 711 16.59 -24.32 15.59
CA ASP A 711 17.00 -22.94 15.46
C ASP A 711 16.38 -22.05 16.55
N ALA A 712 15.10 -22.29 16.89
CA ALA A 712 14.46 -21.63 18.02
C ALA A 712 15.14 -21.98 19.35
N TYR A 713 15.51 -23.26 19.53
CA TYR A 713 16.27 -23.69 20.72
C TYR A 713 17.64 -22.99 20.79
N HIS A 714 18.40 -22.96 19.70
CA HIS A 714 19.71 -22.30 19.67
C HIS A 714 19.61 -20.81 20.00
N PHE A 715 18.56 -20.15 19.53
CA PHE A 715 18.31 -18.75 19.85
C PHE A 715 18.10 -18.55 21.36
N LEU A 716 17.19 -19.31 21.97
CA LEU A 716 16.93 -19.24 23.41
C LEU A 716 18.12 -19.64 24.26
N ALA A 717 18.90 -20.66 23.86
CA ALA A 717 20.13 -21.07 24.54
C ALA A 717 21.17 -19.95 24.53
N ARG A 718 21.27 -19.19 23.46
CA ARG A 718 22.14 -18.02 23.33
C ARG A 718 21.69 -16.88 24.23
N GLU A 719 20.38 -16.57 24.27
CA GLU A 719 19.82 -15.60 25.21
C GLU A 719 20.09 -16.00 26.66
N HIS A 720 19.91 -17.28 27.01
CA HIS A 720 20.24 -17.81 28.32
C HIS A 720 21.73 -17.60 28.68
N THR A 721 22.62 -17.86 27.72
CA THR A 721 24.08 -17.65 27.94
C THR A 721 24.40 -16.17 28.22
N VAL A 722 23.79 -15.24 27.48
CA VAL A 722 23.97 -13.80 27.70
C VAL A 722 23.43 -13.38 29.07
N VAL A 723 22.25 -13.89 29.47
CA VAL A 723 21.70 -13.64 30.79
C VAL A 723 22.62 -14.18 31.90
N ALA A 724 23.16 -15.39 31.71
CA ALA A 724 24.11 -15.98 32.67
C ALA A 724 25.39 -15.12 32.81
N GLN A 725 25.95 -14.63 31.73
CA GLN A 725 27.08 -13.70 31.76
C GLN A 725 26.76 -12.38 32.49
N LEU A 726 25.57 -11.82 32.27
CA LEU A 726 25.12 -10.63 32.99
C LEU A 726 24.94 -10.91 34.48
N GLN A 727 24.43 -12.09 34.84
CA GLN A 727 24.31 -12.51 36.26
C GLN A 727 25.68 -12.53 36.93
N GLU A 728 26.71 -13.07 36.28
CA GLU A 728 28.06 -13.13 36.80
C GLU A 728 28.65 -11.73 37.01
N LEU A 729 28.49 -10.82 36.03
CA LEU A 729 28.95 -9.43 36.07
C LEU A 729 28.23 -8.61 37.16
N ILE A 730 26.92 -8.71 37.26
CA ILE A 730 26.07 -7.87 38.13
C ILE A 730 25.86 -8.53 39.50
N LYS A 731 26.17 -9.80 39.63
CA LYS A 731 25.96 -10.63 40.86
C LYS A 731 24.52 -10.59 41.34
N GLY A 732 23.59 -11.08 40.51
CA GLY A 732 22.15 -11.08 40.77
C GLY A 732 21.43 -12.27 40.16
N ARG A 733 20.21 -12.53 40.59
CA ARG A 733 19.31 -13.48 39.91
C ARG A 733 18.78 -12.85 38.63
N PRO A 734 18.35 -13.63 37.62
CA PRO A 734 17.82 -13.09 36.35
C PRO A 734 16.76 -12.02 36.54
N GLU A 735 15.82 -12.26 37.49
CA GLU A 735 14.69 -11.40 37.79
C GLU A 735 15.13 -10.05 38.40
N GLU A 736 16.27 -10.01 39.06
CA GLU A 736 16.84 -8.81 39.70
C GLU A 736 17.69 -7.94 38.74
N LEU A 737 18.07 -8.48 37.59
CA LEU A 737 18.97 -7.79 36.65
C LEU A 737 18.44 -6.42 36.18
N PRO A 738 17.16 -6.29 35.76
CA PRO A 738 16.63 -5.00 35.30
C PRO A 738 16.70 -3.92 36.39
N GLU A 739 16.34 -4.27 37.62
CA GLU A 739 16.40 -3.34 38.77
C GLU A 739 17.82 -2.94 39.13
N LYS A 740 18.76 -3.92 39.13
CA LYS A 740 20.17 -3.65 39.43
C LYS A 740 20.82 -2.77 38.35
N VAL A 741 20.56 -3.03 37.07
CA VAL A 741 21.03 -2.18 35.96
C VAL A 741 20.44 -0.78 36.09
N SER A 742 19.14 -0.64 36.32
CA SER A 742 18.51 0.66 36.55
C SER A 742 19.13 1.44 37.71
N ALA A 743 19.38 0.75 38.82
CA ALA A 743 20.05 1.34 40.00
C ALA A 743 21.50 1.75 39.71
N MET A 744 22.26 0.97 38.92
CA MET A 744 23.60 1.32 38.48
C MET A 744 23.60 2.55 37.54
N LEU A 745 22.69 2.64 36.59
CA LEU A 745 22.52 3.80 35.73
C LEU A 745 22.13 5.05 36.54
N GLY A 746 21.25 4.90 37.53
CA GLY A 746 20.94 5.96 38.47
C GLY A 746 22.15 6.48 39.22
N LYS A 747 22.95 5.56 39.81
CA LYS A 747 24.19 5.92 40.51
C LYS A 747 25.22 6.60 39.58
N LEU A 748 25.35 6.12 38.36
CA LEU A 748 26.22 6.75 37.34
C LEU A 748 25.81 8.21 37.07
N LYS A 749 24.53 8.42 36.84
CA LYS A 749 23.98 9.77 36.60
C LYS A 749 24.16 10.71 37.78
N ASP A 750 24.00 10.19 39.00
CA ASP A 750 24.23 10.96 40.22
C ASP A 750 25.71 11.31 40.40
N ALA A 751 26.59 10.35 40.15
CA ALA A 751 28.06 10.58 40.17
C ALA A 751 28.51 11.59 39.12
N GLU A 752 27.93 11.56 37.91
CA GLU A 752 28.22 12.54 36.85
C GLU A 752 27.81 13.95 37.28
N LYS A 753 26.60 14.09 37.90
CA LYS A 753 26.16 15.39 38.44
C LYS A 753 27.05 15.90 39.58
N GLU A 754 27.51 15.00 40.43
CA GLU A 754 28.41 15.37 41.54
C GLU A 754 29.76 15.82 41.00
N ILE A 755 30.29 15.15 40.00
CA ILE A 755 31.54 15.55 39.32
C ILE A 755 31.36 16.94 38.66
N GLU A 756 30.23 17.18 37.98
CA GLU A 756 29.94 18.51 37.41
C GLU A 756 29.87 19.60 38.50
N LYS A 757 29.23 19.30 39.63
CA LYS A 757 29.15 20.22 40.74
C LYS A 757 30.55 20.53 41.33
N PHE A 758 31.38 19.51 41.57
CA PHE A 758 32.74 19.69 42.06
C PHE A 758 33.61 20.48 41.07
N ARG A 759 33.45 20.25 39.77
CA ARG A 759 34.13 21.02 38.73
C ARG A 759 33.74 22.50 38.77
N ALA A 760 32.42 22.79 38.86
CA ALA A 760 31.89 24.14 38.94
C ALA A 760 32.35 24.86 40.20
N GLU A 761 32.35 24.23 41.37
CA GLU A 761 32.86 24.78 42.63
C GLU A 761 34.38 25.10 42.55
N LYS A 762 35.15 24.23 41.97
CA LYS A 762 36.60 24.43 41.76
C LYS A 762 36.92 25.60 40.85
N VAL A 763 36.11 25.77 39.81
CA VAL A 763 36.21 26.91 38.88
C VAL A 763 35.89 28.24 39.61
N LEU A 764 34.81 28.27 40.43
CA LEU A 764 34.43 29.44 41.20
C LEU A 764 35.46 29.82 42.30
N GLN A 765 36.07 28.86 42.94
CA GLN A 765 37.16 29.10 43.88
C GLN A 765 38.36 29.79 43.25
N ALA A 766 38.69 29.44 41.99
CA ALA A 766 39.74 30.13 41.23
C ALA A 766 39.43 31.60 40.90
N ALA A 767 38.16 32.02 40.88
CA ALA A 767 37.76 33.37 40.49
C ALA A 767 38.30 34.45 41.49
N ALA A 768 38.34 34.17 42.78
CA ALA A 768 38.85 35.10 43.77
C ALA A 768 40.34 35.42 43.55
N GLY A 769 41.18 34.41 43.44
CA GLY A 769 42.61 34.54 43.19
C GLY A 769 42.92 35.20 41.84
N LEU A 770 42.14 34.90 40.82
CA LEU A 770 42.28 35.55 39.51
C LEU A 770 41.89 37.06 39.57
N ALA A 771 40.84 37.43 40.30
CA ALA A 771 40.48 38.86 40.48
C ALA A 771 41.56 39.65 41.23
N GLU A 772 42.21 39.04 42.25
CA GLU A 772 43.30 39.66 43.01
C GLU A 772 44.58 39.82 42.13
N SER A 773 44.79 38.98 41.13
CA SER A 773 45.92 39.04 40.17
C SER A 773 45.78 40.13 39.11
N ALA A 774 44.74 40.94 39.14
CA ALA A 774 44.46 42.00 38.17
C ALA A 774 45.64 43.01 38.08
N LYS A 775 46.24 43.13 36.91
CA LYS A 775 47.28 44.11 36.58
C LYS A 775 46.62 45.45 36.23
N ASP A 776 47.27 46.54 36.68
CA ASP A 776 46.83 47.89 36.21
C ASP A 776 47.56 48.22 34.89
N VAL A 777 46.79 48.35 33.85
CA VAL A 777 47.29 48.74 32.52
C VAL A 777 46.63 50.06 32.14
N ARG A 778 47.34 51.18 32.37
CA ARG A 778 46.82 52.53 32.07
C ARG A 778 45.47 52.82 32.70
N GLY A 779 45.29 52.42 33.97
CA GLY A 779 44.01 52.60 34.67
C GLY A 779 42.89 51.60 34.34
N VAL A 780 43.19 50.52 33.61
CA VAL A 780 42.34 49.38 33.35
C VAL A 780 42.79 48.18 34.16
N ALA A 781 41.90 47.62 34.95
CA ALA A 781 42.17 46.37 35.66
C ALA A 781 42.11 45.20 34.66
N LEU A 782 43.25 44.68 34.29
CA LEU A 782 43.34 43.59 33.31
C LEU A 782 43.67 42.27 34.02
N VAL A 783 42.81 41.27 33.84
CA VAL A 783 43.05 39.88 34.22
C VAL A 783 43.19 39.03 32.95
N THR A 784 44.38 38.48 32.77
CA THR A 784 44.68 37.55 31.67
C THR A 784 45.35 36.29 32.24
N GLY A 785 45.11 35.18 31.64
CA GLY A 785 45.78 33.93 32.03
C GLY A 785 45.17 32.67 31.42
N ARG A 786 45.90 31.60 31.58
CA ARG A 786 45.46 30.27 31.23
C ARG A 786 44.85 29.59 32.45
N VAL A 787 43.67 29.08 32.31
CA VAL A 787 43.02 28.20 33.28
C VAL A 787 43.26 26.71 32.94
N PRO A 788 42.98 25.78 33.87
CA PRO A 788 43.25 24.35 33.64
C PRO A 788 42.59 23.85 32.36
N ASP A 789 43.34 22.99 31.64
CA ASP A 789 42.86 22.35 30.43
C ASP A 789 41.67 21.46 30.72
N GLY A 790 40.74 21.35 29.75
CA GLY A 790 39.48 20.66 29.91
C GLY A 790 38.34 21.49 30.52
N THR A 791 38.60 22.78 30.86
CA THR A 791 37.51 23.71 31.24
C THR A 791 36.52 23.88 30.08
N THR A 792 35.25 23.67 30.37
CA THR A 792 34.19 23.78 29.30
C THR A 792 33.95 25.24 28.91
N PRO A 793 33.42 25.52 27.70
CA PRO A 793 33.09 26.89 27.29
C PRO A 793 32.18 27.59 28.28
N ASP A 794 31.19 26.89 28.83
CA ASP A 794 30.25 27.45 29.80
C ASP A 794 30.89 27.75 31.16
N ASP A 795 31.79 26.85 31.63
CA ASP A 795 32.49 27.10 32.90
C ASP A 795 33.50 28.23 32.76
N LEU A 796 34.18 28.31 31.61
CA LEU A 796 35.11 29.40 31.32
C LEU A 796 34.38 30.75 31.28
N ARG A 797 33.19 30.74 30.68
CA ARG A 797 32.32 31.97 30.62
C ARG A 797 31.83 32.37 31.99
N LYS A 798 31.35 31.44 32.83
CA LYS A 798 30.97 31.71 34.21
C LYS A 798 32.13 32.28 35.01
N LEU A 799 33.31 31.67 34.90
CA LEU A 799 34.52 32.13 35.55
C LEU A 799 34.91 33.58 35.17
N VAL A 800 34.97 33.88 33.90
CA VAL A 800 35.27 35.22 33.37
C VAL A 800 34.26 36.28 33.87
N LEU A 801 32.97 35.92 33.91
CA LEU A 801 31.95 36.83 34.43
C LEU A 801 32.06 37.05 35.95
N ASP A 802 32.34 36.01 36.71
CA ASP A 802 32.55 36.10 38.18
C ASP A 802 33.81 36.89 38.52
N VAL A 803 34.93 36.63 37.83
CA VAL A 803 36.16 37.41 37.95
C VAL A 803 35.90 38.89 37.68
N ARG A 804 35.17 39.22 36.59
CA ARG A 804 34.79 40.59 36.25
C ARG A 804 33.98 41.24 37.36
N GLY A 805 32.98 40.48 37.90
CA GLY A 805 32.09 41.00 38.96
C GLY A 805 32.81 41.28 40.29
N ARG A 806 33.94 40.64 40.55
CA ARG A 806 34.75 40.80 41.77
C ARG A 806 35.71 42.00 41.72
N ILE A 807 35.99 42.57 40.53
CA ILE A 807 36.84 43.77 40.41
C ILE A 807 36.07 44.97 40.89
N GLN A 808 36.42 45.50 42.09
CA GLN A 808 35.73 46.57 42.81
C GLN A 808 36.13 47.98 42.33
N GLY A 809 35.30 49.01 42.71
CA GLY A 809 35.68 50.43 42.66
C GLY A 809 35.35 51.15 41.36
N GLY A 810 34.45 50.66 40.52
CA GLY A 810 34.04 51.33 39.28
C GLY A 810 35.16 51.48 38.24
N ARG A 811 36.32 50.81 38.44
CA ARG A 811 37.45 50.82 37.51
C ARG A 811 37.09 50.11 36.22
N ALA A 812 37.62 50.62 35.09
CA ALA A 812 37.57 49.89 33.85
C ALA A 812 38.22 48.50 34.00
N ALA A 813 37.51 47.41 33.62
CA ALA A 813 37.96 46.03 33.83
C ALA A 813 37.83 45.18 32.55
N VAL A 814 38.86 44.45 32.23
CA VAL A 814 38.97 43.48 31.16
C VAL A 814 39.44 42.15 31.74
N VAL A 815 38.67 41.10 31.51
CA VAL A 815 39.02 39.75 31.90
C VAL A 815 39.09 38.86 30.62
N ALA A 816 40.26 38.29 30.35
CA ALA A 816 40.47 37.42 29.20
C ALA A 816 41.12 36.13 29.65
N LEU A 817 40.39 35.06 29.72
CA LEU A 817 40.88 33.75 30.15
C LEU A 817 40.91 32.75 28.98
N PHE A 818 41.92 31.87 29.04
CA PHE A 818 42.21 30.89 27.99
C PHE A 818 42.27 29.48 28.58
N THR A 819 41.83 28.52 27.81
CA THR A 819 41.96 27.10 28.12
C THR A 819 42.20 26.27 26.86
N VAL A 820 42.61 25.02 27.01
CA VAL A 820 42.58 24.05 25.91
C VAL A 820 41.59 22.97 26.27
N ASN A 821 40.55 22.82 25.43
CA ASN A 821 39.56 21.79 25.58
C ASN A 821 39.52 20.88 24.34
N ASN A 822 39.67 19.54 24.57
CA ASN A 822 39.74 18.54 23.49
C ASN A 822 40.81 18.90 22.43
N GLY A 823 41.99 19.36 22.89
CA GLY A 823 43.09 19.72 22.02
C GLY A 823 42.95 21.06 21.27
N LYS A 824 41.84 21.80 21.45
CA LYS A 824 41.56 23.08 20.80
C LYS A 824 41.62 24.21 21.83
N PRO A 825 42.33 25.32 21.54
CA PRO A 825 42.36 26.49 22.40
C PRO A 825 41.03 27.25 22.33
N LEU A 826 40.56 27.68 23.48
CA LEU A 826 39.35 28.46 23.67
C LEU A 826 39.67 29.69 24.53
N THR A 827 39.08 30.83 24.26
CA THR A 827 39.15 32.02 25.03
C THR A 827 37.75 32.63 25.23
N VAL A 828 37.53 33.19 26.40
CA VAL A 828 36.39 34.05 26.71
C VAL A 828 36.90 35.37 27.27
N VAL A 829 36.37 36.48 26.75
CA VAL A 829 36.68 37.82 27.19
C VAL A 829 35.43 38.51 27.66
N ALA A 830 35.52 39.17 28.83
CA ALA A 830 34.47 40.09 29.34
C ALA A 830 35.02 41.46 29.69
N THR A 831 34.22 42.47 29.42
CA THR A 831 34.52 43.88 29.75
C THR A 831 33.36 44.48 30.52
N ASN A 832 33.67 45.35 31.49
CA ASN A 832 32.66 46.13 32.17
C ASN A 832 32.33 47.47 31.43
N GLU A 833 31.37 48.22 31.90
CA GLU A 833 30.89 49.45 31.26
C GLU A 833 31.98 50.49 31.11
N ALA A 834 32.72 50.73 32.20
CA ALA A 834 33.85 51.67 32.22
C ALA A 834 34.96 51.30 31.23
N ALA A 835 35.22 50.01 30.98
CA ALA A 835 36.18 49.55 29.94
C ALA A 835 35.65 49.81 28.53
N ARG A 836 34.33 49.61 28.31
CA ARG A 836 33.70 49.87 27.00
C ARG A 836 33.68 51.34 26.65
N GLU A 837 33.45 52.23 27.62
CA GLU A 837 33.56 53.69 27.44
C GLU A 837 34.97 54.13 27.01
N ARG A 838 36.01 53.38 27.41
CA ARG A 838 37.38 53.56 26.94
C ARG A 838 37.72 52.86 25.62
N GLY A 839 36.71 52.39 24.90
CA GLY A 839 36.86 51.74 23.63
C GLY A 839 37.24 50.23 23.66
N LEU A 840 37.33 49.62 24.86
CA LEU A 840 37.66 48.22 25.04
C LEU A 840 36.42 47.35 24.95
N LYS A 841 36.15 46.77 23.78
CA LYS A 841 35.03 45.84 23.50
C LYS A 841 35.50 44.40 23.53
N ALA A 842 34.79 43.53 24.22
CA ALA A 842 35.10 42.07 24.30
C ALA A 842 35.23 41.43 22.95
N GLY A 843 34.36 41.77 21.97
CA GLY A 843 34.41 41.23 20.61
C GLY A 843 35.70 41.54 19.84
N ASP A 844 36.31 42.73 20.07
CA ASP A 844 37.52 43.14 19.39
C ASP A 844 38.73 42.40 20.01
N LEU A 845 38.74 42.28 21.33
CA LEU A 845 39.77 41.58 22.09
C LEU A 845 39.78 40.08 21.77
N VAL A 846 38.58 39.49 21.69
CA VAL A 846 38.45 38.06 21.30
C VAL A 846 38.90 37.82 19.86
N ARG A 847 38.60 38.72 18.92
CA ARG A 847 39.01 38.59 17.54
C ARG A 847 40.54 38.57 17.41
N THR A 848 41.20 39.43 18.14
CA THR A 848 42.68 39.46 18.19
C THR A 848 43.22 38.20 18.79
N ALA A 849 42.70 37.75 19.93
CA ALA A 849 43.12 36.49 20.57
C ALA A 849 42.91 35.26 19.62
N ALA A 850 41.67 35.15 19.04
CA ALA A 850 41.30 34.01 18.19
C ALA A 850 42.16 33.98 16.89
N LYS A 851 42.49 35.10 16.31
CA LYS A 851 43.40 35.21 15.16
C LYS A 851 44.80 34.61 15.49
N THR A 852 45.37 34.97 16.65
CA THR A 852 46.63 34.38 17.13
C THR A 852 46.51 32.89 17.37
N LEU A 853 45.38 32.42 17.87
CA LEU A 853 45.07 30.98 18.07
C LEU A 853 44.81 30.22 16.75
N GLY A 854 44.84 30.88 15.60
CA GLY A 854 44.56 30.24 14.28
C GLY A 854 43.08 29.90 14.09
N GLY A 855 42.19 30.77 14.55
CA GLY A 855 40.75 30.54 14.39
C GLY A 855 39.91 31.85 14.36
N GLY A 856 38.72 31.80 14.84
CA GLY A 856 37.78 32.92 14.85
C GLY A 856 37.05 33.10 16.18
N GLY A 857 36.50 34.32 16.36
CA GLY A 857 35.73 34.60 17.57
C GLY A 857 34.89 35.86 17.41
N GLY A 858 33.87 35.98 18.27
CA GLY A 858 32.96 37.10 18.29
C GLY A 858 31.99 37.05 19.47
N GLY A 859 31.15 38.04 19.57
CA GLY A 859 30.16 38.14 20.63
C GLY A 859 29.71 39.57 20.85
N LYS A 860 29.02 39.79 21.97
CA LYS A 860 28.55 41.11 22.37
C LYS A 860 29.72 41.98 22.87
N PRO A 861 29.56 43.31 22.93
CA PRO A 861 30.61 44.21 23.43
C PRO A 861 31.04 43.97 24.89
N ASP A 862 30.18 43.37 25.68
CA ASP A 862 30.39 43.10 27.11
C ASP A 862 31.00 41.70 27.36
N VAL A 863 30.66 40.66 26.52
CA VAL A 863 31.17 39.30 26.60
C VAL A 863 31.28 38.71 25.20
N ALA A 864 32.42 38.12 24.87
CA ALA A 864 32.65 37.44 23.61
C ALA A 864 33.53 36.18 23.85
N GLN A 865 33.43 35.24 22.94
CA GLN A 865 34.20 34.00 22.96
C GLN A 865 34.79 33.68 21.61
N GLY A 866 35.88 32.96 21.59
CA GLY A 866 36.61 32.57 20.42
C GLY A 866 37.52 31.38 20.66
N GLY A 867 38.12 30.86 19.62
CA GLY A 867 39.08 29.76 19.73
C GLY A 867 39.86 29.58 18.44
N GLY A 868 40.66 28.57 18.41
CA GLY A 868 41.51 28.27 17.25
C GLY A 868 41.90 26.80 17.14
N GLN A 869 42.90 26.56 16.32
CA GLN A 869 43.44 25.22 16.10
C GLN A 869 44.87 25.03 16.69
N ASN A 870 45.52 26.11 17.17
CA ASN A 870 46.90 26.07 17.68
C ASN A 870 46.95 26.27 19.19
N PRO A 871 46.99 25.20 20.01
CA PRO A 871 47.04 25.29 21.46
C PRO A 871 48.40 25.84 21.98
N ALA A 872 49.47 25.74 21.19
CA ALA A 872 50.78 26.27 21.55
C ALA A 872 50.82 27.81 21.54
N ALA A 873 49.91 28.44 20.77
CA ALA A 873 49.86 29.88 20.64
C ALA A 873 49.06 30.60 21.78
N VAL A 874 48.63 29.89 22.83
CA VAL A 874 47.84 30.48 23.92
C VAL A 874 48.61 31.60 24.63
N GLY A 875 49.92 31.41 24.89
CA GLY A 875 50.76 32.45 25.48
C GLY A 875 50.83 33.72 24.62
N GLU A 876 51.07 33.56 23.32
CA GLU A 876 51.11 34.67 22.36
C GLU A 876 49.74 35.39 22.24
N ALA A 877 48.64 34.65 22.39
CA ALA A 877 47.32 35.22 22.36
C ALA A 877 47.02 36.04 23.64
N VAL A 878 47.51 35.62 24.80
CA VAL A 878 47.47 36.38 26.04
C VAL A 878 48.20 37.71 25.86
N ASP A 879 49.46 37.67 25.36
CA ASP A 879 50.30 38.85 25.10
C ASP A 879 49.67 39.80 24.08
N ALA A 880 48.99 39.26 23.05
CA ALA A 880 48.32 40.06 22.06
C ALA A 880 47.09 40.84 22.64
N VAL A 881 46.34 40.18 23.57
CA VAL A 881 45.25 40.87 24.28
C VAL A 881 45.80 41.97 25.22
N GLU A 882 46.92 41.68 25.97
CA GLU A 882 47.53 42.65 26.86
C GLU A 882 48.02 43.89 26.09
N ARG A 883 48.69 43.69 24.95
CA ARG A 883 49.12 44.77 24.04
C ARG A 883 47.94 45.61 23.53
N LEU A 884 46.90 44.95 23.02
CA LEU A 884 45.71 45.63 22.50
C LEU A 884 45.02 46.50 23.59
N VAL A 885 44.94 45.97 24.83
CA VAL A 885 44.40 46.72 25.96
C VAL A 885 45.28 47.94 26.25
N ALA A 886 46.64 47.80 26.26
CA ALA A 886 47.55 48.91 26.50
C ALA A 886 47.54 49.98 25.39
N GLU A 887 47.30 49.59 24.15
CA GLU A 887 47.17 50.53 23.00
C GLU A 887 45.84 51.26 22.98
N THR A 888 44.77 50.57 23.34
CA THR A 888 43.41 51.11 23.22
C THR A 888 43.01 51.94 24.48
N ALA A 889 43.54 51.61 25.65
CA ALA A 889 43.26 52.34 26.90
C ALA A 889 43.86 53.75 26.83
N LYS A 890 43.04 54.74 26.43
CA LYS A 890 43.44 56.19 26.46
C LYS A 890 43.02 56.79 27.77
#